data_b54be1da55510646e46ec5661412eafe
#
_entry.id   b54be1da55510646e46ec5661412eafe
#
_cell.length_a   1.000
_cell.length_b   1.000
_cell.length_c   1.000
_cell.angle_alpha   90.00
_cell.angle_beta   90.00
_cell.angle_gamma   90.00
#
_symmetry.space_group_name_H-M   'P 1'
#
loop_
_entity.id
_entity.type
_entity.pdbx_description
1 polymer ?
#
loop_
_entity_poly.entity_id
_entity_poly.type
_entity_poly.pdbx_seq_one_letter_code
_entity_poly.pdbx_strand_id
1 'polypeptide(L)'
;MTSVHQLQGVGSASAALLEKLNIFTTDDLLFHLPRDYEDRSTIIAMNQLVVGRSYLLEGEVRSIDFPPGKRKSMAALVQDEFGKVTLRFYHIYKNLTDKIKPGHRLRIFGEVRVGARGLEMYHPEIQLINEHTPLPKTQLTAIYPSTDGLTQPKLREYVKQALKHHSDALPELLPKQYTNGYALKEALYYIHEPPVDANMVQLAQGSHPAQQRLIFEELVAHQISLLNRRAYIRQIASPAFSSSKILAKKLLEALPFQMTNAQKRVSKEILNDLKQNQPMLRLVQGDVGAGKTLVAAVAACHALEADWQVALMAPTEILAEQHYLNFKRWFEPLGITVAWLSGKQKGKARAQAEQQIKEGHAELIIGTHALFQETVGFAKLGLVIIDEQHRFGVDQRLALRNKGAEQFTPHQLVMTATPIPRTLSMSAYGDLDTSIIDELPPGRTPIQTVTIPLDRREEVLQRIASNCRDGKQAYWVCTLVEQSETLDAQAAEATYQEMKERFPELNIGLVHGKMKADEKQAVMQAFKNNELQLLIATTVIEVGVDVPNSSIMVIENAERLGLSQLHQLRGRVGRGAQASFCVLLYKTPLSQNGQERLSILRESNDGFVIAEKDLELRGPGELLGTKQTGDMGFRVARLERDDNLLSQAHYVAQQVLKDYPEQADALLKRWLPEAPRYAYV
;
A
#
# COMPACT_ATOMS: atom_id res chain seq x y z
N MET A 1 -12.54 28.17 11.66
CA MET A 1 -13.32 26.91 11.47
C MET A 1 -14.60 27.03 12.26
N THR A 2 -15.74 26.95 11.61
CA THR A 2 -17.07 27.09 12.23
C THR A 2 -17.60 25.69 12.54
N SER A 3 -18.12 25.46 13.76
CA SER A 3 -18.68 24.15 14.13
C SER A 3 -19.95 23.85 13.35
N VAL A 4 -20.17 22.57 12.98
CA VAL A 4 -21.41 22.11 12.30
C VAL A 4 -22.68 22.39 13.11
N HIS A 5 -22.59 22.60 14.42
CA HIS A 5 -23.74 22.99 15.27
C HIS A 5 -24.37 24.32 14.91
N GLN A 6 -23.68 25.18 14.15
CA GLN A 6 -24.22 26.47 13.70
C GLN A 6 -25.11 26.35 12.45
N LEU A 7 -25.13 25.19 11.81
CA LEU A 7 -26.00 24.95 10.64
C LEU A 7 -27.46 24.69 11.08
N GLN A 8 -28.40 25.21 10.33
CA GLN A 8 -29.82 24.97 10.60
C GLN A 8 -30.16 23.48 10.46
N GLY A 9 -30.86 22.94 11.44
CA GLY A 9 -31.27 21.54 11.47
C GLY A 9 -30.21 20.56 11.99
N VAL A 10 -29.03 21.03 12.41
CA VAL A 10 -28.01 20.19 13.06
C VAL A 10 -28.19 20.26 14.57
N GLY A 11 -29.00 19.36 15.12
CA GLY A 11 -29.06 19.12 16.58
C GLY A 11 -28.01 18.10 17.02
N SER A 12 -27.94 17.83 18.35
CA SER A 12 -26.95 16.89 18.94
C SER A 12 -26.93 15.52 18.26
N ALA A 13 -28.10 14.96 17.92
CA ALA A 13 -28.19 13.65 17.26
C ALA A 13 -27.60 13.70 15.83
N SER A 14 -27.84 14.77 15.07
CA SER A 14 -27.26 14.91 13.70
C SER A 14 -25.77 15.18 13.77
N ALA A 15 -25.30 15.95 14.75
CA ALA A 15 -23.87 16.19 14.97
C ALA A 15 -23.13 14.88 15.30
N ALA A 16 -23.67 14.05 16.18
CA ALA A 16 -23.08 12.74 16.49
C ALA A 16 -23.02 11.79 15.27
N LEU A 17 -23.92 11.93 14.30
CA LEU A 17 -23.85 11.18 13.04
C LEU A 17 -22.80 11.75 12.10
N LEU A 18 -22.61 13.07 12.06
CA LEU A 18 -21.55 13.73 11.31
C LEU A 18 -20.17 13.40 11.86
N GLU A 19 -20.02 13.32 13.20
CA GLU A 19 -18.77 12.89 13.85
C GLU A 19 -18.34 11.49 13.44
N LYS A 20 -19.28 10.54 13.22
CA LYS A 20 -18.97 9.20 12.69
C LYS A 20 -18.35 9.24 11.29
N LEU A 21 -18.54 10.34 10.56
CA LEU A 21 -17.93 10.60 9.24
C LEU A 21 -16.70 11.51 9.35
N ASN A 22 -16.19 11.75 10.57
CA ASN A 22 -15.13 12.71 10.86
C ASN A 22 -15.43 14.14 10.41
N ILE A 23 -16.70 14.56 10.48
CA ILE A 23 -17.16 15.89 10.12
C ILE A 23 -17.50 16.66 11.40
N PHE A 24 -16.66 17.61 11.81
CA PHE A 24 -16.79 18.43 13.00
C PHE A 24 -17.07 19.90 12.68
N THR A 25 -16.61 20.35 11.52
CA THR A 25 -16.66 21.76 11.09
C THR A 25 -17.36 21.90 9.75
N THR A 26 -17.76 23.14 9.41
CA THR A 26 -18.30 23.47 8.08
C THR A 26 -17.27 23.23 6.97
N ASP A 27 -15.99 23.40 7.28
CA ASP A 27 -14.91 23.13 6.33
C ASP A 27 -14.85 21.62 6.02
N ASP A 28 -15.04 20.75 7.04
CA ASP A 28 -15.09 19.31 6.82
C ASP A 28 -16.24 18.90 5.91
N LEU A 29 -17.41 19.58 6.01
CA LEU A 29 -18.51 19.36 5.08
C LEU A 29 -18.18 19.76 3.64
N LEU A 30 -17.45 20.87 3.43
CA LEU A 30 -17.06 21.33 2.11
C LEU A 30 -16.03 20.39 1.46
N PHE A 31 -15.23 19.69 2.25
CA PHE A 31 -14.29 18.67 1.77
C PHE A 31 -14.83 17.24 1.86
N HIS A 32 -16.09 17.04 2.29
CA HIS A 32 -16.78 15.77 2.21
C HIS A 32 -17.41 15.62 0.83
N LEU A 33 -16.60 15.17 -0.15
CA LEU A 33 -16.97 15.19 -1.55
C LEU A 33 -18.02 14.14 -1.93
N PRO A 34 -18.86 14.40 -2.96
CA PRO A 34 -19.75 13.41 -3.51
C PRO A 34 -18.98 12.17 -4.04
N ARG A 35 -19.54 11.00 -3.80
CA ARG A 35 -19.05 9.74 -4.39
C ARG A 35 -19.64 9.46 -5.77
N ASP A 36 -20.82 10.05 -6.07
CA ASP A 36 -21.59 9.83 -7.30
C ASP A 36 -22.58 10.97 -7.52
N TYR A 37 -23.19 11.00 -8.70
CA TYR A 37 -24.18 12.02 -9.09
C TYR A 37 -25.38 11.39 -9.77
N GLU A 38 -26.57 11.95 -9.54
CA GLU A 38 -27.82 11.58 -10.19
C GLU A 38 -28.35 12.73 -11.03
N ASP A 39 -28.74 12.41 -12.26
CA ASP A 39 -29.48 13.37 -13.08
C ASP A 39 -30.98 13.38 -12.69
N ARG A 40 -31.40 14.47 -12.07
CA ARG A 40 -32.80 14.70 -11.66
C ARG A 40 -33.37 15.95 -12.35
N SER A 41 -32.81 16.33 -13.51
CA SER A 41 -33.18 17.56 -14.24
C SER A 41 -34.34 17.36 -15.19
N THR A 42 -34.48 16.16 -15.73
CA THR A 42 -35.43 15.85 -16.79
C THR A 42 -36.49 14.87 -16.29
N ILE A 43 -37.77 15.25 -16.46
CA ILE A 43 -38.89 14.35 -16.20
C ILE A 43 -39.04 13.43 -17.40
N ILE A 44 -38.93 12.11 -17.18
CA ILE A 44 -39.01 11.10 -18.21
C ILE A 44 -40.44 10.51 -18.24
N ALA A 45 -40.99 10.32 -19.44
CA ALA A 45 -42.28 9.66 -19.63
C ALA A 45 -42.22 8.17 -19.26
N MET A 46 -43.26 7.63 -18.62
CA MET A 46 -43.26 6.28 -18.08
C MET A 46 -43.18 5.18 -19.15
N ASN A 47 -43.38 5.48 -20.42
CA ASN A 47 -43.17 4.53 -21.53
C ASN A 47 -41.71 4.45 -22.00
N GLN A 48 -40.83 5.34 -21.54
CA GLN A 48 -39.40 5.37 -21.90
C GLN A 48 -38.46 4.71 -20.82
N LEU A 49 -39.06 4.11 -19.80
CA LEU A 49 -38.32 3.55 -18.67
C LEU A 49 -37.55 2.29 -19.06
N VAL A 50 -36.27 2.25 -18.68
CA VAL A 50 -35.38 1.12 -18.83
C VAL A 50 -35.05 0.55 -17.46
N VAL A 51 -35.19 -0.75 -17.32
CA VAL A 51 -34.90 -1.49 -16.06
C VAL A 51 -33.44 -1.31 -15.66
N GLY A 52 -33.20 -1.12 -14.36
CA GLY A 52 -31.87 -0.94 -13.79
C GLY A 52 -31.35 0.50 -13.83
N ARG A 53 -32.15 1.47 -14.28
CA ARG A 53 -31.81 2.90 -14.27
C ARG A 53 -32.72 3.68 -13.35
N SER A 54 -32.23 4.77 -12.77
CA SER A 54 -32.98 5.72 -11.95
C SER A 54 -33.51 6.85 -12.81
N TYR A 55 -34.77 7.25 -12.59
CA TYR A 55 -35.42 8.30 -13.35
C TYR A 55 -36.24 9.22 -12.45
N LEU A 56 -36.36 10.49 -12.88
CA LEU A 56 -37.34 11.45 -12.34
C LEU A 56 -38.62 11.36 -13.15
N LEU A 57 -39.72 11.03 -12.47
CA LEU A 57 -41.06 10.88 -13.07
C LEU A 57 -42.03 11.82 -12.43
N GLU A 58 -43.07 12.16 -13.18
CA GLU A 58 -44.27 12.78 -12.61
C GLU A 58 -45.52 11.98 -13.04
N GLY A 59 -46.44 11.78 -12.11
CA GLY A 59 -47.68 11.08 -12.42
C GLY A 59 -48.70 11.19 -11.31
N GLU A 60 -49.94 10.79 -11.63
CA GLU A 60 -51.08 10.79 -10.72
C GLU A 60 -51.25 9.41 -10.08
N VAL A 61 -51.47 9.37 -8.79
CA VAL A 61 -51.80 8.15 -8.04
C VAL A 61 -53.18 7.67 -8.43
N ARG A 62 -53.29 6.49 -9.06
CA ARG A 62 -54.56 5.89 -9.49
C ARG A 62 -55.15 5.00 -8.42
N SER A 63 -54.34 4.17 -7.79
CA SER A 63 -54.79 3.24 -6.73
C SER A 63 -53.73 2.99 -5.71
N ILE A 64 -54.15 2.55 -4.54
CA ILE A 64 -53.27 2.12 -3.45
C ILE A 64 -53.77 0.78 -2.97
N ASP A 65 -52.87 -0.18 -2.92
CA ASP A 65 -53.08 -1.52 -2.41
C ASP A 65 -52.20 -1.78 -1.17
N PHE A 66 -52.78 -2.52 -0.23
CA PHE A 66 -52.04 -3.07 0.93
C PHE A 66 -51.99 -4.59 0.80
N PRO A 67 -50.99 -5.15 0.06
CA PRO A 67 -50.91 -6.57 -0.18
C PRO A 67 -50.89 -7.38 1.13
N PRO A 68 -51.68 -8.47 1.23
CA PRO A 68 -51.62 -9.34 2.39
C PRO A 68 -50.26 -10.02 2.49
N GLY A 69 -49.67 -10.04 3.67
CA GLY A 69 -48.39 -10.68 3.90
C GLY A 69 -47.88 -10.51 5.33
N LYS A 70 -46.81 -11.27 5.70
CA LYS A 70 -46.20 -11.21 7.04
C LYS A 70 -45.61 -9.82 7.38
N ARG A 71 -45.29 -8.98 6.41
CA ARG A 71 -44.86 -7.59 6.58
C ARG A 71 -45.87 -6.66 5.94
N LYS A 72 -46.25 -5.60 6.67
CA LYS A 72 -47.10 -4.54 6.12
C LYS A 72 -46.38 -3.87 4.97
N SER A 73 -46.94 -3.91 3.77
CA SER A 73 -46.41 -3.24 2.59
C SER A 73 -47.51 -2.41 1.92
N MET A 74 -47.13 -1.36 1.24
CA MET A 74 -48.00 -0.51 0.44
C MET A 74 -47.52 -0.50 -1.00
N ALA A 75 -48.42 -0.68 -1.93
CA ALA A 75 -48.21 -0.54 -3.36
C ALA A 75 -49.11 0.57 -3.91
N ALA A 76 -48.53 1.59 -4.53
CA ALA A 76 -49.28 2.69 -5.18
C ALA A 76 -49.04 2.64 -6.68
N LEU A 77 -50.10 2.53 -7.46
CA LEU A 77 -50.05 2.64 -8.91
C LEU A 77 -50.08 4.10 -9.31
N VAL A 78 -49.02 4.54 -9.99
CA VAL A 78 -48.92 5.91 -10.53
C VAL A 78 -48.90 5.85 -12.06
N GLN A 79 -49.54 6.79 -12.68
CA GLN A 79 -49.73 6.85 -14.12
C GLN A 79 -49.50 8.28 -14.64
N ASP A 80 -48.85 8.40 -15.78
CA ASP A 80 -48.80 9.58 -16.63
C ASP A 80 -49.66 9.36 -17.90
N GLU A 81 -49.54 10.24 -18.90
CA GLU A 81 -50.24 10.09 -20.17
C GLU A 81 -49.77 8.92 -21.03
N PHE A 82 -48.56 8.42 -20.77
CA PHE A 82 -47.85 7.48 -21.64
C PHE A 82 -47.65 6.09 -21.02
N GLY A 83 -47.75 5.95 -19.68
CA GLY A 83 -47.49 4.68 -19.01
C GLY A 83 -47.86 4.68 -17.54
N LYS A 84 -47.46 3.59 -16.86
CA LYS A 84 -47.72 3.37 -15.44
C LYS A 84 -46.54 2.69 -14.75
N VAL A 85 -46.32 3.00 -13.47
CA VAL A 85 -45.34 2.39 -12.62
C VAL A 85 -45.92 2.12 -11.22
N THR A 86 -45.54 1.04 -10.57
CA THR A 86 -45.95 0.70 -9.20
C THR A 86 -44.90 1.09 -8.22
N LEU A 87 -45.22 1.93 -7.24
CA LEU A 87 -44.34 2.31 -6.13
C LEU A 87 -44.53 1.32 -4.98
N ARG A 88 -43.46 0.71 -4.45
CA ARG A 88 -43.52 -0.21 -3.32
C ARG A 88 -42.80 0.31 -2.09
N PHE A 89 -43.51 0.24 -0.93
CA PHE A 89 -42.97 0.65 0.35
C PHE A 89 -43.20 -0.48 1.39
N TYR A 90 -42.13 -0.91 2.06
CA TYR A 90 -42.15 -1.88 3.16
C TYR A 90 -42.15 -1.23 4.53
N HIS A 91 -41.78 0.06 4.60
CA HIS A 91 -41.84 0.87 5.81
C HIS A 91 -42.85 1.98 5.60
N ILE A 92 -43.99 1.89 6.30
CA ILE A 92 -45.11 2.80 6.15
C ILE A 92 -45.20 3.68 7.39
N TYR A 93 -45.08 4.96 7.22
CA TYR A 93 -45.24 5.97 8.27
C TYR A 93 -46.31 7.00 7.83
N LYS A 94 -46.92 7.69 8.79
CA LYS A 94 -48.04 8.56 8.59
C LYS A 94 -47.84 9.61 7.50
N ASN A 95 -46.70 10.28 7.49
CA ASN A 95 -46.37 11.28 6.46
C ASN A 95 -46.31 10.70 5.02
N LEU A 96 -46.01 9.40 4.87
CA LEU A 96 -45.99 8.73 3.57
C LEU A 96 -47.43 8.52 3.06
N THR A 97 -48.34 8.01 3.91
CA THR A 97 -49.72 7.78 3.56
C THR A 97 -50.50 9.08 3.30
N ASP A 98 -50.13 10.18 3.96
CA ASP A 98 -50.73 11.48 3.71
C ASP A 98 -50.35 12.07 2.34
N LYS A 99 -49.16 11.77 1.86
CA LYS A 99 -48.68 12.20 0.53
C LYS A 99 -49.23 11.37 -0.61
N ILE A 100 -49.38 10.06 -0.40
CA ILE A 100 -49.83 9.11 -1.42
C ILE A 100 -51.33 8.85 -1.23
N LYS A 101 -52.16 9.56 -2.00
CA LYS A 101 -53.60 9.34 -2.04
C LYS A 101 -54.08 9.35 -3.49
N PRO A 102 -55.12 8.55 -3.85
CA PRO A 102 -55.68 8.61 -5.20
C PRO A 102 -56.02 10.06 -5.61
N GLY A 103 -55.64 10.42 -6.82
CA GLY A 103 -55.78 11.77 -7.36
C GLY A 103 -54.61 12.72 -7.05
N HIS A 104 -53.69 12.37 -6.13
CA HIS A 104 -52.49 13.19 -5.89
C HIS A 104 -51.50 13.05 -7.04
N ARG A 105 -50.94 14.15 -7.48
CA ARG A 105 -49.80 14.19 -8.41
C ARG A 105 -48.51 14.15 -7.62
N LEU A 106 -47.63 13.21 -8.01
CA LEU A 106 -46.35 12.97 -7.36
C LEU A 106 -45.23 13.19 -8.34
N ARG A 107 -44.13 13.82 -7.87
CA ARG A 107 -42.81 13.76 -8.46
C ARG A 107 -42.03 12.63 -7.74
N ILE A 108 -41.48 11.73 -8.52
CA ILE A 108 -40.94 10.43 -8.04
C ILE A 108 -39.55 10.26 -8.60
N PHE A 109 -38.59 9.94 -7.74
CA PHE A 109 -37.25 9.56 -8.18
C PHE A 109 -36.86 8.18 -7.61
N GLY A 110 -36.42 7.27 -8.47
CA GLY A 110 -35.99 5.95 -8.05
C GLY A 110 -35.55 5.05 -9.19
N GLU A 111 -34.96 3.93 -8.84
CA GLU A 111 -34.54 2.89 -9.78
C GLU A 111 -35.74 2.07 -10.24
N VAL A 112 -35.84 1.87 -11.55
CA VAL A 112 -36.87 1.04 -12.17
C VAL A 112 -36.44 -0.43 -12.18
N ARG A 113 -37.32 -1.29 -11.67
CA ARG A 113 -37.10 -2.75 -11.61
C ARG A 113 -38.30 -3.48 -12.22
N VAL A 114 -38.09 -4.73 -12.58
CA VAL A 114 -39.21 -5.64 -12.97
C VAL A 114 -39.78 -6.21 -11.70
N GLY A 115 -41.10 -6.07 -11.54
CA GLY A 115 -41.86 -6.68 -10.45
C GLY A 115 -43.02 -7.54 -10.93
N ALA A 116 -43.81 -8.08 -10.00
CA ALA A 116 -44.91 -8.96 -10.29
C ALA A 116 -46.04 -8.30 -11.12
N ARG A 117 -46.15 -6.98 -11.09
CA ARG A 117 -47.20 -6.18 -11.77
C ARG A 117 -46.64 -5.28 -12.87
N GLY A 118 -45.47 -5.60 -13.43
CA GLY A 118 -44.80 -4.77 -14.44
C GLY A 118 -43.63 -3.96 -13.86
N LEU A 119 -43.46 -2.73 -14.32
CA LEU A 119 -42.39 -1.87 -13.81
C LEU A 119 -42.71 -1.38 -12.40
N GLU A 120 -41.76 -1.51 -11.51
CA GLU A 120 -41.86 -1.15 -10.09
C GLU A 120 -40.68 -0.28 -9.65
N MET A 121 -40.90 0.58 -8.66
CA MET A 121 -39.87 1.30 -7.93
C MET A 121 -40.00 0.98 -6.44
N TYR A 122 -38.89 0.61 -5.80
CA TYR A 122 -38.85 0.26 -4.38
C TYR A 122 -38.32 1.40 -3.56
N HIS A 123 -39.15 1.87 -2.58
CA HIS A 123 -38.82 2.99 -1.71
C HIS A 123 -38.32 4.24 -2.47
N PRO A 124 -38.98 4.68 -3.58
CA PRO A 124 -38.55 5.88 -4.27
C PRO A 124 -38.68 7.11 -3.38
N GLU A 125 -37.88 8.14 -3.67
CA GLU A 125 -38.12 9.47 -3.13
C GLU A 125 -39.38 10.04 -3.77
N ILE A 126 -40.29 10.62 -2.97
CA ILE A 126 -41.54 11.18 -3.44
C ILE A 126 -41.74 12.60 -2.94
N GLN A 127 -42.25 13.45 -3.79
CA GLN A 127 -42.69 14.81 -3.49
C GLN A 127 -44.10 15.00 -4.02
N LEU A 128 -45.01 15.55 -3.18
CA LEU A 128 -46.36 15.94 -3.62
C LEU A 128 -46.22 17.21 -4.49
N ILE A 129 -46.80 17.17 -5.67
CA ILE A 129 -46.83 18.34 -6.60
C ILE A 129 -48.03 19.18 -6.24
N ASN A 130 -47.79 20.49 -6.09
CA ASN A 130 -48.81 21.55 -5.96
C ASN A 130 -48.35 22.76 -6.79
N GLU A 131 -49.18 23.80 -6.83
CA GLU A 131 -48.92 25.02 -7.62
C GLU A 131 -47.62 25.75 -7.27
N HIS A 132 -47.06 25.50 -6.07
CA HIS A 132 -45.82 26.09 -5.60
C HIS A 132 -44.62 25.13 -5.68
N THR A 133 -44.80 23.93 -6.28
CA THR A 133 -43.68 22.96 -6.40
C THR A 133 -42.68 23.51 -7.40
N PRO A 134 -41.39 23.67 -7.00
CA PRO A 134 -40.35 24.16 -7.88
C PRO A 134 -40.17 23.24 -9.08
N LEU A 135 -39.73 23.79 -10.21
CA LEU A 135 -39.30 23.02 -11.38
C LEU A 135 -38.16 22.05 -10.99
N PRO A 136 -37.95 21.01 -11.80
CA PRO A 136 -36.76 20.14 -11.63
C PRO A 136 -35.48 20.97 -11.56
N LYS A 137 -34.49 20.49 -10.82
CA LYS A 137 -33.23 21.18 -10.67
C LYS A 137 -32.49 21.27 -12.01
N THR A 138 -31.79 22.37 -12.24
CA THR A 138 -30.90 22.57 -13.38
C THR A 138 -29.47 22.06 -13.11
N GLN A 139 -29.27 21.33 -12.04
CA GLN A 139 -27.99 20.83 -11.58
C GLN A 139 -28.10 19.35 -11.25
N LEU A 140 -27.02 18.61 -11.43
CA LEU A 140 -26.92 17.22 -10.99
C LEU A 140 -27.04 17.13 -9.47
N THR A 141 -27.62 16.06 -8.99
CA THR A 141 -27.81 15.82 -7.55
C THR A 141 -26.67 14.98 -7.00
N ALA A 142 -25.88 15.55 -6.11
CA ALA A 142 -24.76 14.88 -5.46
C ALA A 142 -25.22 13.79 -4.49
N ILE A 143 -24.51 12.65 -4.49
CA ILE A 143 -24.65 11.53 -3.55
C ILE A 143 -23.38 11.47 -2.70
N TYR A 144 -23.54 11.63 -1.39
CA TYR A 144 -22.43 11.65 -0.45
C TYR A 144 -22.24 10.29 0.24
N PRO A 145 -21.00 9.94 0.66
CA PRO A 145 -20.81 8.91 1.68
C PRO A 145 -21.63 9.26 2.94
N SER A 146 -22.34 8.30 3.50
CA SER A 146 -23.22 8.54 4.66
C SER A 146 -23.16 7.38 5.65
N THR A 147 -23.70 7.58 6.84
CA THR A 147 -23.86 6.58 7.89
C THR A 147 -25.33 6.33 8.19
N ASP A 148 -25.62 5.19 8.85
CA ASP A 148 -27.00 4.86 9.25
C ASP A 148 -27.62 5.99 10.08
N GLY A 149 -28.83 6.40 9.69
CA GLY A 149 -29.57 7.49 10.33
C GLY A 149 -29.32 8.88 9.73
N LEU A 150 -28.26 9.09 8.93
CA LEU A 150 -28.03 10.35 8.20
C LEU A 150 -28.47 10.21 6.74
N THR A 151 -29.61 10.83 6.40
CA THR A 151 -30.18 10.71 5.06
C THR A 151 -29.52 11.66 4.05
N GLN A 152 -29.48 11.24 2.77
CA GLN A 152 -28.94 12.06 1.67
C GLN A 152 -29.54 13.48 1.57
N PRO A 153 -30.89 13.67 1.70
CA PRO A 153 -31.47 15.00 1.68
C PRO A 153 -30.94 15.92 2.79
N LYS A 154 -30.77 15.41 4.01
CA LYS A 154 -30.21 16.18 5.13
C LYS A 154 -28.76 16.57 4.88
N LEU A 155 -27.95 15.60 4.40
CA LEU A 155 -26.54 15.85 4.14
C LEU A 155 -26.36 16.90 3.04
N ARG A 156 -27.15 16.79 1.95
CA ARG A 156 -27.18 17.80 0.88
C ARG A 156 -27.56 19.20 1.39
N GLU A 157 -28.53 19.27 2.30
CA GLU A 157 -28.93 20.54 2.89
C GLU A 157 -27.82 21.16 3.73
N TYR A 158 -27.13 20.37 4.55
CA TYR A 158 -26.00 20.85 5.36
C TYR A 158 -24.84 21.34 4.48
N VAL A 159 -24.50 20.59 3.44
CA VAL A 159 -23.45 20.99 2.49
C VAL A 159 -23.84 22.28 1.76
N LYS A 160 -25.12 22.44 1.33
CA LYS A 160 -25.60 23.64 0.67
C LYS A 160 -25.51 24.88 1.58
N GLN A 161 -25.84 24.72 2.86
CA GLN A 161 -25.69 25.82 3.82
C GLN A 161 -24.22 26.16 4.02
N ALA A 162 -23.30 25.13 4.12
CA ALA A 162 -21.88 25.35 4.22
C ALA A 162 -21.33 26.09 2.99
N LEU A 163 -21.70 25.67 1.77
CA LEU A 163 -21.31 26.35 0.53
C LEU A 163 -21.74 27.83 0.54
N LYS A 164 -23.01 28.09 0.86
CA LYS A 164 -23.57 29.46 0.79
C LYS A 164 -22.99 30.41 1.83
N HIS A 165 -22.71 29.93 3.04
CA HIS A 165 -22.38 30.83 4.17
C HIS A 165 -20.90 30.77 4.58
N HIS A 166 -20.17 29.73 4.18
CA HIS A 166 -18.80 29.51 4.67
C HIS A 166 -17.74 29.36 3.57
N SER A 167 -18.13 29.17 2.28
CA SER A 167 -17.15 29.03 1.20
C SER A 167 -16.32 30.30 0.98
N ASP A 168 -16.92 31.49 1.23
CA ASP A 168 -16.21 32.77 1.11
C ASP A 168 -15.13 32.99 2.17
N ALA A 169 -15.22 32.28 3.30
CA ALA A 169 -14.24 32.35 4.37
C ALA A 169 -13.03 31.45 4.12
N LEU A 170 -13.09 30.54 3.13
CA LEU A 170 -11.99 29.67 2.77
C LEU A 170 -10.95 30.46 1.95
N PRO A 171 -9.72 30.67 2.47
CA PRO A 171 -8.71 31.36 1.70
C PRO A 171 -8.17 30.50 0.56
N GLU A 172 -7.87 31.15 -0.58
CA GLU A 172 -7.08 30.51 -1.64
C GLU A 172 -5.62 30.41 -1.15
N LEU A 173 -5.10 29.19 -1.02
CA LEU A 173 -3.78 28.94 -0.46
C LEU A 173 -2.74 28.61 -1.53
N LEU A 174 -3.15 28.13 -2.71
CA LEU A 174 -2.22 27.93 -3.81
C LEU A 174 -2.07 29.26 -4.60
N PRO A 175 -0.82 29.63 -4.95
CA PRO A 175 -0.60 30.74 -5.88
C PRO A 175 -1.34 30.52 -7.20
N LYS A 176 -1.91 31.58 -7.77
CA LYS A 176 -2.78 31.52 -8.97
C LYS A 176 -2.21 30.69 -10.13
N GLN A 177 -0.91 30.72 -10.32
CA GLN A 177 -0.22 29.95 -11.38
C GLN A 177 -0.31 28.42 -11.19
N TYR A 178 -0.69 27.96 -10.00
CA TYR A 178 -0.81 26.52 -9.66
C TYR A 178 -2.25 26.06 -9.44
N THR A 179 -3.25 26.91 -9.71
CA THR A 179 -4.66 26.59 -9.48
C THR A 179 -5.35 25.85 -10.62
N ASN A 180 -4.65 25.54 -11.71
CA ASN A 180 -5.19 24.85 -12.89
C ASN A 180 -6.46 25.50 -13.47
N GLY A 181 -6.58 26.81 -13.35
CA GLY A 181 -7.71 27.59 -13.88
C GLY A 181 -8.96 27.61 -13.01
N TYR A 182 -9.00 26.89 -11.88
CA TYR A 182 -10.10 26.92 -10.91
C TYR A 182 -9.67 27.55 -9.60
N ALA A 183 -10.38 28.57 -9.13
CA ALA A 183 -10.29 28.99 -7.73
C ALA A 183 -10.91 27.92 -6.82
N LEU A 184 -10.43 27.84 -5.56
CA LEU A 184 -10.92 26.84 -4.62
C LEU A 184 -12.45 26.85 -4.46
N LYS A 185 -13.02 28.04 -4.30
CA LYS A 185 -14.46 28.24 -4.18
C LYS A 185 -15.22 27.72 -5.41
N GLU A 186 -14.78 28.07 -6.60
CA GLU A 186 -15.39 27.63 -7.86
C GLU A 186 -15.33 26.10 -8.00
N ALA A 187 -14.19 25.51 -7.66
CA ALA A 187 -14.04 24.06 -7.68
C ALA A 187 -15.00 23.36 -6.72
N LEU A 188 -15.15 23.85 -5.50
CA LEU A 188 -16.08 23.31 -4.51
C LEU A 188 -17.53 23.44 -4.98
N TYR A 189 -17.94 24.60 -5.49
CA TYR A 189 -19.30 24.77 -6.04
C TYR A 189 -19.54 23.79 -7.18
N TYR A 190 -18.62 23.69 -8.13
CA TYR A 190 -18.77 22.78 -9.26
C TYR A 190 -18.90 21.31 -8.83
N ILE A 191 -18.10 20.86 -7.86
CA ILE A 191 -18.14 19.48 -7.38
C ILE A 191 -19.43 19.16 -6.62
N HIS A 192 -19.93 20.08 -5.81
CA HIS A 192 -21.14 19.84 -5.03
C HIS A 192 -22.45 20.07 -5.80
N GLU A 193 -22.44 20.97 -6.76
CA GLU A 193 -23.60 21.35 -7.57
C GLU A 193 -23.24 21.45 -9.06
N PRO A 194 -22.77 20.36 -9.70
CA PRO A 194 -22.35 20.42 -11.10
C PRO A 194 -23.56 20.70 -12.02
N PRO A 195 -23.37 21.44 -13.14
CA PRO A 195 -24.41 21.67 -14.11
C PRO A 195 -24.85 20.38 -14.80
N VAL A 196 -26.03 20.36 -15.40
CA VAL A 196 -26.59 19.12 -16.00
C VAL A 196 -25.77 18.62 -17.18
N ASP A 197 -25.10 19.50 -17.89
CA ASP A 197 -24.21 19.22 -19.03
C ASP A 197 -22.80 18.84 -18.60
N ALA A 198 -22.55 18.71 -17.28
CA ALA A 198 -21.25 18.26 -16.77
C ALA A 198 -20.88 16.88 -17.30
N ASN A 199 -19.59 16.69 -17.60
CA ASN A 199 -19.09 15.40 -18.07
C ASN A 199 -19.08 14.37 -16.94
N MET A 200 -20.13 13.53 -16.90
CA MET A 200 -20.31 12.49 -15.87
C MET A 200 -19.17 11.49 -15.84
N VAL A 201 -18.54 11.18 -16.99
CA VAL A 201 -17.41 10.24 -17.04
C VAL A 201 -16.21 10.83 -16.33
N GLN A 202 -15.88 12.10 -16.59
CA GLN A 202 -14.79 12.79 -15.90
C GLN A 202 -15.05 12.92 -14.40
N LEU A 203 -16.28 13.24 -14.00
CA LEU A 203 -16.66 13.32 -12.59
C LEU A 203 -16.55 11.96 -11.88
N ALA A 204 -17.00 10.87 -12.51
CA ALA A 204 -16.90 9.53 -11.95
C ALA A 204 -15.45 9.05 -11.84
N GLN A 205 -14.61 9.41 -12.82
CA GLN A 205 -13.18 9.09 -12.83
C GLN A 205 -12.34 10.01 -11.95
N GLY A 206 -12.89 11.11 -11.41
CA GLY A 206 -12.13 12.11 -10.66
C GLY A 206 -11.15 12.93 -11.51
N SER A 207 -11.32 12.91 -12.84
CA SER A 207 -10.44 13.60 -13.80
C SER A 207 -10.95 14.99 -14.21
N HIS A 208 -12.10 15.43 -13.68
CA HIS A 208 -12.61 16.77 -13.96
C HIS A 208 -11.67 17.84 -13.35
N PRO A 209 -11.36 18.94 -14.06
CA PRO A 209 -10.43 19.99 -13.58
C PRO A 209 -10.73 20.52 -12.18
N ALA A 210 -12.00 20.67 -11.81
CA ALA A 210 -12.40 21.08 -10.46
C ALA A 210 -11.99 20.06 -9.38
N GLN A 211 -12.13 18.75 -9.68
CA GLN A 211 -11.66 17.68 -8.76
C GLN A 211 -10.15 17.64 -8.72
N GLN A 212 -9.49 17.74 -9.87
CA GLN A 212 -8.01 17.77 -9.98
C GLN A 212 -7.43 18.97 -9.21
N ARG A 213 -8.15 20.10 -9.13
CA ARG A 213 -7.77 21.27 -8.31
C ARG A 213 -7.64 20.90 -6.82
N LEU A 214 -8.61 20.17 -6.26
CA LEU A 214 -8.58 19.77 -4.85
C LEU A 214 -7.54 18.66 -4.59
N ILE A 215 -7.50 17.67 -5.47
CA ILE A 215 -6.51 16.59 -5.43
C ILE A 215 -5.09 17.17 -5.41
N PHE A 216 -4.81 18.10 -6.29
CA PHE A 216 -3.50 18.73 -6.39
C PHE A 216 -3.13 19.51 -5.12
N GLU A 217 -4.07 20.26 -4.54
CA GLU A 217 -3.84 21.00 -3.29
C GLU A 217 -3.51 20.03 -2.12
N GLU A 218 -4.25 18.94 -2.01
CA GLU A 218 -4.00 17.91 -1.01
C GLU A 218 -2.61 17.28 -1.18
N LEU A 219 -2.24 16.92 -2.43
CA LEU A 219 -0.93 16.36 -2.73
C LEU A 219 0.21 17.35 -2.41
N VAL A 220 0.03 18.65 -2.71
CA VAL A 220 0.99 19.70 -2.35
C VAL A 220 1.14 19.79 -0.83
N ALA A 221 0.04 19.81 -0.07
CA ALA A 221 0.10 19.83 1.39
C ALA A 221 0.82 18.61 1.96
N HIS A 222 0.59 17.44 1.39
CA HIS A 222 1.28 16.21 1.77
C HIS A 222 2.78 16.29 1.50
N GLN A 223 3.18 16.81 0.33
CA GLN A 223 4.60 17.01 -0.01
C GLN A 223 5.26 18.06 0.90
N ILE A 224 4.55 19.12 1.28
CA ILE A 224 5.02 20.11 2.27
C ILE A 224 5.32 19.42 3.62
N SER A 225 4.42 18.54 4.09
CA SER A 225 4.62 17.77 5.33
C SER A 225 5.90 16.93 5.28
N LEU A 226 6.12 16.20 4.17
CA LEU A 226 7.32 15.38 3.98
C LEU A 226 8.60 16.22 3.91
N LEU A 227 8.57 17.36 3.22
CA LEU A 227 9.71 18.28 3.11
C LEU A 227 10.05 18.94 4.46
N ASN A 228 9.05 19.35 5.24
CA ASN A 228 9.25 19.90 6.59
C ASN A 228 9.86 18.85 7.52
N ARG A 229 9.37 17.61 7.48
CA ARG A 229 9.95 16.52 8.26
C ARG A 229 11.40 16.28 7.87
N ARG A 230 11.71 16.28 6.58
CA ARG A 230 13.08 16.14 6.07
C ARG A 230 13.97 17.31 6.52
N ALA A 231 13.48 18.55 6.46
CA ALA A 231 14.20 19.73 6.92
C ALA A 231 14.49 19.68 8.43
N TYR A 232 13.50 19.25 9.23
CA TYR A 232 13.69 19.05 10.68
C TYR A 232 14.77 18.01 10.98
N ILE A 233 14.72 16.84 10.30
CA ILE A 233 15.72 15.78 10.51
C ILE A 233 17.13 16.28 10.14
N ARG A 234 17.27 17.09 9.10
CA ARG A 234 18.56 17.64 8.67
C ARG A 234 19.16 18.67 9.64
N GLN A 235 18.39 19.20 10.58
CA GLN A 235 18.90 20.07 11.64
C GLN A 235 19.52 19.30 12.81
N ILE A 236 19.29 17.98 12.87
CA ILE A 236 19.85 17.14 13.92
C ILE A 236 21.29 16.80 13.56
N ALA A 237 22.17 16.82 14.55
CA ALA A 237 23.57 16.49 14.32
C ALA A 237 23.77 14.98 14.12
N SER A 238 24.64 14.62 13.18
CA SER A 238 25.09 13.25 12.91
C SER A 238 26.61 13.23 12.75
N PRO A 239 27.28 12.09 13.05
CA PRO A 239 28.74 12.04 12.92
C PRO A 239 29.15 12.08 11.44
N ALA A 240 29.99 13.01 11.04
CA ALA A 240 30.56 13.00 9.71
C ALA A 240 31.72 11.99 9.65
N PHE A 241 31.64 10.99 8.77
CA PHE A 241 32.67 9.97 8.67
C PHE A 241 33.81 10.41 7.76
N SER A 242 34.97 10.67 8.38
CA SER A 242 36.21 10.97 7.70
C SER A 242 36.94 9.65 7.42
N SER A 243 36.61 8.99 6.30
CA SER A 243 37.16 7.67 5.95
C SER A 243 38.29 7.80 4.94
N SER A 244 39.41 7.10 5.21
CA SER A 244 40.53 6.95 4.28
C SER A 244 40.23 5.98 3.13
N LYS A 245 39.13 5.24 3.20
CA LYS A 245 38.68 4.19 2.26
C LYS A 245 39.61 2.95 2.21
N ILE A 246 40.53 2.81 3.16
CA ILE A 246 41.47 1.68 3.20
C ILE A 246 40.73 0.38 3.51
N LEU A 247 39.82 0.41 4.50
CA LEU A 247 39.07 -0.76 4.91
C LEU A 247 38.14 -1.25 3.79
N ALA A 248 37.43 -0.32 3.12
CA ALA A 248 36.58 -0.65 1.98
C ALA A 248 37.40 -1.24 0.81
N LYS A 249 38.58 -0.69 0.54
CA LYS A 249 39.49 -1.23 -0.51
C LYS A 249 39.94 -2.65 -0.16
N LYS A 250 40.42 -2.90 1.07
CA LYS A 250 40.83 -4.24 1.53
C LYS A 250 39.67 -5.25 1.44
N LEU A 251 38.47 -4.82 1.83
CA LEU A 251 37.28 -5.67 1.71
C LEU A 251 37.05 -6.08 0.24
N LEU A 252 37.02 -5.11 -0.67
CA LEU A 252 36.72 -5.36 -2.08
C LEU A 252 37.84 -6.20 -2.78
N GLU A 253 39.09 -6.05 -2.39
CA GLU A 253 40.22 -6.86 -2.89
C GLU A 253 40.16 -8.31 -2.39
N ALA A 254 39.58 -8.55 -1.22
CA ALA A 254 39.43 -9.90 -0.65
C ALA A 254 38.23 -10.68 -1.25
N LEU A 255 37.33 -10.03 -1.98
CA LEU A 255 36.15 -10.66 -2.56
C LEU A 255 36.46 -11.27 -3.94
N PRO A 256 35.86 -12.43 -4.28
CA PRO A 256 36.11 -13.13 -5.56
C PRO A 256 35.37 -12.48 -6.76
N PHE A 257 34.74 -11.33 -6.58
CA PHE A 257 33.94 -10.62 -7.59
C PHE A 257 34.13 -9.12 -7.48
N GLN A 258 33.83 -8.41 -8.58
CA GLN A 258 33.90 -6.95 -8.63
C GLN A 258 32.52 -6.31 -8.53
N MET A 259 32.46 -5.10 -8.01
CA MET A 259 31.22 -4.29 -7.99
C MET A 259 30.80 -3.91 -9.41
N THR A 260 29.47 -3.94 -9.65
CA THR A 260 28.87 -3.39 -10.85
C THR A 260 28.95 -1.86 -10.86
N ASN A 261 28.70 -1.23 -12.01
CA ASN A 261 28.71 0.24 -12.08
C ASN A 261 27.60 0.86 -11.24
N ALA A 262 26.41 0.24 -11.20
CA ALA A 262 25.31 0.67 -10.32
C ALA A 262 25.67 0.59 -8.84
N GLN A 263 26.30 -0.50 -8.41
CA GLN A 263 26.77 -0.64 -7.01
C GLN A 263 27.84 0.42 -6.67
N LYS A 264 28.76 0.70 -7.57
CA LYS A 264 29.78 1.77 -7.37
C LYS A 264 29.13 3.16 -7.28
N ARG A 265 28.14 3.44 -8.15
CA ARG A 265 27.37 4.69 -8.13
C ARG A 265 26.66 4.88 -6.80
N VAL A 266 25.89 3.89 -6.38
CA VAL A 266 25.13 3.92 -5.12
C VAL A 266 26.05 4.02 -3.90
N SER A 267 27.16 3.29 -3.87
CA SER A 267 28.17 3.41 -2.81
C SER A 267 28.78 4.81 -2.72
N LYS A 268 28.98 5.49 -3.87
CA LYS A 268 29.46 6.87 -3.90
C LYS A 268 28.41 7.85 -3.38
N GLU A 269 27.15 7.66 -3.68
CA GLU A 269 26.05 8.47 -3.14
C GLU A 269 25.98 8.35 -1.62
N ILE A 270 26.00 7.13 -1.08
CA ILE A 270 26.04 6.85 0.35
C ILE A 270 27.26 7.52 1.01
N LEU A 271 28.45 7.37 0.44
CA LEU A 271 29.67 7.97 0.97
C LEU A 271 29.60 9.50 1.03
N ASN A 272 28.96 10.13 0.04
CA ASN A 272 28.77 11.58 0.05
C ASN A 272 27.86 12.03 1.18
N ASP A 273 26.81 11.26 1.50
CA ASP A 273 25.93 11.55 2.63
C ASP A 273 26.64 11.31 3.97
N LEU A 274 27.36 10.20 4.13
CA LEU A 274 28.08 9.85 5.34
C LEU A 274 29.18 10.86 5.74
N LYS A 275 29.62 11.69 4.80
CA LYS A 275 30.58 12.78 5.05
C LYS A 275 29.92 14.05 5.62
N GLN A 276 28.60 14.13 5.60
CA GLN A 276 27.88 15.28 6.12
C GLN A 276 27.69 15.15 7.64
N ASN A 277 27.55 16.27 8.31
CA ASN A 277 27.18 16.34 9.73
C ASN A 277 25.66 16.29 9.96
N GLN A 278 24.94 15.80 8.97
CA GLN A 278 23.49 15.60 8.98
C GLN A 278 23.17 14.11 8.85
N PRO A 279 22.09 13.60 9.45
CA PRO A 279 21.72 12.20 9.33
C PRO A 279 21.45 11.83 7.86
N MET A 280 22.13 10.83 7.36
CA MET A 280 21.73 10.16 6.13
C MET A 280 20.45 9.34 6.42
N LEU A 281 19.42 9.54 5.63
CA LEU A 281 18.25 8.70 5.56
C LEU A 281 18.10 8.21 4.12
N ARG A 282 18.62 7.02 3.80
CA ARG A 282 18.69 6.56 2.42
C ARG A 282 18.08 5.17 2.24
N LEU A 283 17.21 5.05 1.26
CA LEU A 283 16.61 3.80 0.80
C LEU A 283 17.39 3.28 -0.42
N VAL A 284 17.99 2.10 -0.30
CA VAL A 284 18.60 1.38 -1.41
C VAL A 284 17.64 0.33 -1.93
N GLN A 285 17.18 0.52 -3.15
CA GLN A 285 16.32 -0.39 -3.87
C GLN A 285 17.12 -1.18 -4.90
N GLY A 286 16.71 -2.42 -5.13
CA GLY A 286 17.29 -3.25 -6.17
C GLY A 286 16.68 -4.63 -6.12
N ASP A 287 16.67 -5.29 -7.24
CA ASP A 287 16.10 -6.62 -7.36
C ASP A 287 16.75 -7.65 -6.42
N VAL A 288 16.09 -8.79 -6.25
CA VAL A 288 16.64 -9.91 -5.49
C VAL A 288 17.99 -10.32 -6.10
N GLY A 289 19.06 -10.29 -5.28
CA GLY A 289 20.40 -10.62 -5.74
C GLY A 289 21.14 -9.50 -6.49
N ALA A 290 20.67 -8.26 -6.51
CA ALA A 290 21.38 -7.10 -7.06
C ALA A 290 22.65 -6.72 -6.24
N GLY A 291 22.89 -7.37 -5.11
CA GLY A 291 24.07 -7.16 -4.28
C GLY A 291 23.98 -5.99 -3.32
N LYS A 292 22.78 -5.66 -2.84
CA LYS A 292 22.53 -4.63 -1.81
C LYS A 292 23.39 -4.83 -0.56
N THR A 293 23.57 -6.08 -0.14
CA THR A 293 24.40 -6.45 1.01
C THR A 293 25.86 -6.01 0.86
N LEU A 294 26.44 -6.05 -0.35
CA LEU A 294 27.78 -5.57 -0.60
C LEU A 294 27.87 -4.04 -0.45
N VAL A 295 26.87 -3.32 -0.97
CA VAL A 295 26.80 -1.86 -0.80
C VAL A 295 26.70 -1.48 0.68
N ALA A 296 25.90 -2.23 1.45
CA ALA A 296 25.80 -2.07 2.90
C ALA A 296 27.13 -2.36 3.62
N ALA A 297 27.87 -3.38 3.20
CA ALA A 297 29.19 -3.69 3.74
C ALA A 297 30.20 -2.56 3.45
N VAL A 298 30.18 -1.98 2.27
CA VAL A 298 31.01 -0.82 1.92
C VAL A 298 30.66 0.39 2.79
N ALA A 299 29.36 0.65 3.01
CA ALA A 299 28.92 1.70 3.91
C ALA A 299 29.40 1.46 5.38
N ALA A 300 29.31 0.21 5.84
CA ALA A 300 29.81 -0.19 7.16
C ALA A 300 31.32 0.07 7.29
N CYS A 301 32.14 -0.23 6.27
CA CYS A 301 33.58 0.08 6.28
C CYS A 301 33.87 1.54 6.59
N HIS A 302 33.09 2.46 6.05
CA HIS A 302 33.31 3.91 6.27
C HIS A 302 33.01 4.32 7.71
N ALA A 303 31.97 3.75 8.33
CA ALA A 303 31.65 4.03 9.73
C ALA A 303 32.70 3.41 10.68
N LEU A 304 33.08 2.15 10.44
CA LEU A 304 34.08 1.44 11.23
C LEU A 304 35.45 2.09 11.16
N GLU A 305 35.88 2.54 9.97
CA GLU A 305 37.15 3.25 9.79
C GLU A 305 37.18 4.62 10.48
N ALA A 306 36.01 5.20 10.77
CA ALA A 306 35.86 6.43 11.55
C ALA A 306 35.61 6.15 13.05
N ASP A 307 35.87 4.96 13.55
CA ASP A 307 35.68 4.49 14.94
C ASP A 307 34.22 4.60 15.44
N TRP A 308 33.25 4.35 14.57
CA TRP A 308 31.84 4.28 14.93
C TRP A 308 31.29 2.86 14.80
N GLN A 309 30.44 2.47 15.74
CA GLN A 309 29.73 1.18 15.69
C GLN A 309 28.67 1.17 14.60
N VAL A 310 28.48 0.00 14.01
CA VAL A 310 27.47 -0.26 12.99
C VAL A 310 26.48 -1.32 13.48
N ALA A 311 25.19 -1.07 13.39
CA ALA A 311 24.14 -2.04 13.65
C ALA A 311 23.46 -2.45 12.34
N LEU A 312 23.43 -3.76 12.02
CA LEU A 312 22.69 -4.31 10.90
C LEU A 312 21.53 -5.15 11.43
N MET A 313 20.34 -4.81 11.00
CA MET A 313 19.12 -5.47 11.42
C MET A 313 18.43 -6.15 10.26
N ALA A 314 17.92 -7.37 10.51
CA ALA A 314 17.07 -8.11 9.60
C ALA A 314 15.78 -8.58 10.31
N PRO A 315 14.65 -8.75 9.58
CA PRO A 315 13.35 -9.02 10.17
C PRO A 315 13.20 -10.42 10.76
N THR A 316 13.98 -11.40 10.28
CA THR A 316 13.91 -12.77 10.73
C THR A 316 15.28 -13.26 11.21
N GLU A 317 15.29 -14.23 12.13
CA GLU A 317 16.53 -14.80 12.63
C GLU A 317 17.38 -15.46 11.53
N ILE A 318 16.74 -16.17 10.60
CA ILE A 318 17.42 -16.83 9.48
C ILE A 318 18.15 -15.80 8.60
N LEU A 319 17.51 -14.71 8.27
CA LEU A 319 18.12 -13.66 7.45
C LEU A 319 19.23 -12.92 8.22
N ALA A 320 18.99 -12.62 9.49
CA ALA A 320 19.98 -11.98 10.35
C ALA A 320 21.23 -12.88 10.54
N GLU A 321 21.03 -14.17 10.74
CA GLU A 321 22.13 -15.15 10.85
C GLU A 321 22.92 -15.25 9.52
N GLN A 322 22.24 -15.23 8.38
CA GLN A 322 22.90 -15.20 7.07
C GLN A 322 23.78 -13.96 6.92
N HIS A 323 23.27 -12.78 7.32
CA HIS A 323 24.06 -11.56 7.35
C HIS A 323 25.23 -11.70 8.31
N TYR A 324 25.01 -12.23 9.52
CA TYR A 324 26.06 -12.44 10.50
C TYR A 324 27.20 -13.31 9.94
N LEU A 325 26.89 -14.45 9.35
CA LEU A 325 27.90 -15.35 8.78
C LEU A 325 28.67 -14.70 7.62
N ASN A 326 27.96 -13.96 6.74
CA ASN A 326 28.59 -13.26 5.62
C ASN A 326 29.52 -12.13 6.10
N PHE A 327 29.02 -11.29 7.00
CA PHE A 327 29.79 -10.16 7.51
C PHE A 327 30.95 -10.63 8.40
N LYS A 328 30.75 -11.66 9.21
CA LYS A 328 31.82 -12.29 9.98
C LYS A 328 32.94 -12.76 9.06
N ARG A 329 32.60 -13.49 7.99
CA ARG A 329 33.57 -13.96 6.99
C ARG A 329 34.32 -12.81 6.31
N TRP A 330 33.66 -11.66 6.09
CA TRP A 330 34.26 -10.52 5.39
C TRP A 330 35.08 -9.62 6.30
N PHE A 331 34.67 -9.43 7.54
CA PHE A 331 35.20 -8.39 8.43
C PHE A 331 36.18 -8.92 9.49
N GLU A 332 36.01 -10.14 10.02
CA GLU A 332 36.97 -10.68 10.99
C GLU A 332 38.42 -10.79 10.44
N PRO A 333 38.63 -11.19 9.15
CA PRO A 333 39.99 -11.17 8.58
C PRO A 333 40.60 -9.75 8.46
N LEU A 334 39.76 -8.73 8.52
CA LEU A 334 40.18 -7.32 8.51
C LEU A 334 40.41 -6.74 9.91
N GLY A 335 40.24 -7.55 10.96
CA GLY A 335 40.44 -7.17 12.35
C GLY A 335 39.22 -6.54 13.03
N ILE A 336 38.03 -6.60 12.41
CA ILE A 336 36.78 -6.04 12.96
C ILE A 336 36.01 -7.10 13.74
N THR A 337 35.61 -6.78 14.97
CA THR A 337 34.84 -7.65 15.85
C THR A 337 33.35 -7.62 15.50
N VAL A 338 32.81 -8.77 15.08
CA VAL A 338 31.39 -8.90 14.70
C VAL A 338 30.63 -9.61 15.82
N ALA A 339 29.61 -8.93 16.37
CA ALA A 339 28.73 -9.50 17.40
C ALA A 339 27.38 -9.91 16.83
N TRP A 340 26.80 -10.94 17.44
CA TRP A 340 25.46 -11.44 17.16
C TRP A 340 24.51 -11.16 18.33
N LEU A 341 23.33 -10.59 18.04
CA LEU A 341 22.28 -10.38 19.04
C LEU A 341 20.90 -10.76 18.50
N SER A 342 20.29 -11.79 19.06
CA SER A 342 18.95 -12.25 18.68
C SER A 342 18.00 -12.37 19.87
N GLY A 343 16.69 -12.39 19.59
CA GLY A 343 15.67 -12.58 20.62
C GLY A 343 15.72 -13.93 21.34
N LYS A 344 16.33 -14.94 20.70
CA LYS A 344 16.48 -16.28 21.29
C LYS A 344 17.67 -16.40 22.25
N GLN A 345 18.67 -15.55 22.15
CA GLN A 345 19.78 -15.55 23.09
C GLN A 345 19.28 -15.19 24.49
N LYS A 346 19.62 -16.03 25.49
CA LYS A 346 19.23 -15.86 26.89
C LYS A 346 20.46 -16.05 27.80
N GLY A 347 20.33 -15.57 29.04
CA GLY A 347 21.32 -15.80 30.11
C GLY A 347 22.68 -15.16 29.83
N LYS A 348 23.74 -15.85 30.17
CA LYS A 348 25.12 -15.33 30.15
C LYS A 348 25.59 -14.91 28.75
N ALA A 349 25.23 -15.65 27.71
CA ALA A 349 25.66 -15.34 26.34
C ALA A 349 25.08 -14.03 25.86
N ARG A 350 23.79 -13.73 26.19
CA ARG A 350 23.16 -12.46 25.87
C ARG A 350 23.80 -11.31 26.65
N ALA A 351 23.96 -11.46 27.96
CA ALA A 351 24.56 -10.44 28.81
C ALA A 351 26.00 -10.10 28.36
N GLN A 352 26.78 -11.11 27.97
CA GLN A 352 28.11 -10.89 27.43
C GLN A 352 28.11 -10.14 26.11
N ALA A 353 27.21 -10.45 25.19
CA ALA A 353 27.06 -9.73 23.92
C ALA A 353 26.64 -8.26 24.17
N GLU A 354 25.64 -8.03 25.01
CA GLU A 354 25.19 -6.68 25.39
C GLU A 354 26.30 -5.87 26.04
N GLN A 355 27.13 -6.50 26.89
CA GLN A 355 28.28 -5.84 27.51
C GLN A 355 29.35 -5.48 26.48
N GLN A 356 29.72 -6.36 25.57
CA GLN A 356 30.68 -6.08 24.50
C GLN A 356 30.23 -4.93 23.59
N ILE A 357 28.91 -4.85 23.31
CA ILE A 357 28.32 -3.76 22.52
C ILE A 357 28.44 -2.44 23.29
N LYS A 358 28.06 -2.45 24.56
CA LYS A 358 28.06 -1.26 25.42
C LYS A 358 29.48 -0.72 25.69
N GLU A 359 30.48 -1.60 25.76
CA GLU A 359 31.88 -1.22 25.98
C GLU A 359 32.62 -0.85 24.68
N GLY A 360 31.95 -1.02 23.51
CA GLY A 360 32.54 -0.71 22.19
C GLY A 360 33.52 -1.77 21.67
N HIS A 361 33.64 -2.92 22.35
CA HIS A 361 34.48 -4.03 21.89
C HIS A 361 33.89 -4.72 20.64
N ALA A 362 32.58 -4.75 20.52
CA ALA A 362 31.89 -5.13 19.30
C ALA A 362 31.68 -3.90 18.41
N GLU A 363 32.29 -3.91 17.23
CA GLU A 363 32.26 -2.79 16.30
C GLU A 363 31.11 -2.93 15.29
N LEU A 364 30.82 -4.14 14.82
CA LEU A 364 29.74 -4.47 13.91
C LEU A 364 28.76 -5.43 14.59
N ILE A 365 27.53 -5.00 14.77
CA ILE A 365 26.50 -5.72 15.50
C ILE A 365 25.39 -6.12 14.53
N ILE A 366 25.12 -7.43 14.44
CA ILE A 366 24.09 -7.98 13.56
C ILE A 366 23.04 -8.69 14.39
N GLY A 367 21.78 -8.45 14.09
CA GLY A 367 20.69 -9.09 14.84
C GLY A 367 19.32 -8.84 14.28
N THR A 368 18.33 -9.21 15.09
CA THR A 368 16.90 -8.98 14.80
C THR A 368 16.38 -7.75 15.55
N HIS A 369 15.06 -7.63 15.71
CA HIS A 369 14.43 -6.59 16.53
C HIS A 369 14.96 -6.53 17.98
N ALA A 370 15.73 -7.52 18.45
CA ALA A 370 16.41 -7.46 19.75
C ALA A 370 17.33 -6.25 19.90
N LEU A 371 17.88 -5.72 18.79
CA LEU A 371 18.72 -4.52 18.78
C LEU A 371 17.98 -3.25 19.21
N PHE A 372 16.64 -3.21 19.09
CA PHE A 372 15.81 -2.06 19.50
C PHE A 372 15.48 -2.04 21.00
N GLN A 373 15.63 -3.15 21.70
CA GLN A 373 15.24 -3.23 23.11
C GLN A 373 16.02 -2.20 23.94
N GLU A 374 15.36 -1.55 24.86
CA GLU A 374 15.93 -0.46 25.69
C GLU A 374 17.19 -0.93 26.44
N THR A 375 17.26 -2.19 26.80
CA THR A 375 18.40 -2.78 27.50
C THR A 375 19.68 -2.81 26.69
N VAL A 376 19.61 -2.73 25.36
CA VAL A 376 20.79 -2.76 24.48
C VAL A 376 21.33 -1.33 24.33
N GLY A 377 22.42 -1.03 25.00
CA GLY A 377 23.17 0.24 24.85
C GLY A 377 24.34 0.06 23.88
N PHE A 378 24.61 1.10 23.11
CA PHE A 378 25.78 1.19 22.24
C PHE A 378 26.76 2.20 22.80
N ALA A 379 28.06 1.94 22.67
CA ALA A 379 29.09 2.91 23.05
C ALA A 379 29.10 4.13 22.11
N LYS A 380 29.00 3.88 20.79
CA LYS A 380 29.19 4.90 19.77
C LYS A 380 28.52 4.51 18.45
N LEU A 381 27.19 4.34 18.46
CA LEU A 381 26.43 3.96 17.26
C LEU A 381 26.40 5.10 16.24
N GLY A 382 26.98 4.87 15.05
CA GLY A 382 27.04 5.88 13.97
C GLY A 382 26.26 5.51 12.72
N LEU A 383 26.06 4.20 12.44
CA LEU A 383 25.33 3.75 11.26
C LEU A 383 24.38 2.60 11.63
N VAL A 384 23.15 2.72 11.18
CA VAL A 384 22.12 1.68 11.26
C VAL A 384 21.78 1.23 9.85
N ILE A 385 21.86 -0.08 9.60
CA ILE A 385 21.50 -0.72 8.36
C ILE A 385 20.26 -1.59 8.62
N ILE A 386 19.19 -1.37 7.86
CA ILE A 386 17.92 -2.08 8.01
C ILE A 386 17.63 -2.82 6.70
N ASP A 387 17.54 -4.14 6.76
CA ASP A 387 17.17 -4.97 5.61
C ASP A 387 15.68 -5.30 5.65
N GLU A 388 15.01 -5.31 4.49
CA GLU A 388 13.59 -5.59 4.29
C GLU A 388 12.66 -4.72 5.15
N GLN A 389 12.77 -3.40 5.00
CA GLN A 389 12.06 -2.39 5.80
C GLN A 389 10.55 -2.57 5.87
N HIS A 390 9.90 -3.08 4.82
CA HIS A 390 8.44 -3.22 4.75
C HIS A 390 7.84 -4.09 5.88
N ARG A 391 8.68 -4.79 6.64
CA ARG A 391 8.29 -5.61 7.80
C ARG A 391 8.47 -4.90 9.16
N PHE A 392 8.88 -3.63 9.17
CA PHE A 392 9.13 -2.87 10.39
C PHE A 392 8.21 -1.65 10.52
N GLY A 393 7.64 -1.45 11.72
CA GLY A 393 6.84 -0.29 12.06
C GLY A 393 7.65 1.00 12.22
N VAL A 394 6.96 2.14 12.19
CA VAL A 394 7.55 3.48 12.37
C VAL A 394 8.22 3.60 13.75
N ASP A 395 7.59 3.07 14.81
CA ASP A 395 8.09 3.14 16.19
C ASP A 395 9.45 2.45 16.36
N GLN A 396 9.69 1.37 15.63
CA GLN A 396 10.95 0.62 15.70
C GLN A 396 12.12 1.41 15.08
N ARG A 397 11.84 2.20 14.04
CA ARG A 397 12.85 3.09 13.42
C ARG A 397 13.24 4.20 14.35
N LEU A 398 12.26 4.76 15.08
CA LEU A 398 12.51 5.80 16.09
C LEU A 398 13.35 5.30 17.26
N ALA A 399 13.10 4.08 17.72
CA ALA A 399 13.86 3.48 18.81
C ALA A 399 15.37 3.41 18.52
N LEU A 400 15.76 3.08 17.27
CA LEU A 400 17.19 3.10 16.89
C LEU A 400 17.76 4.50 16.75
N ARG A 401 16.97 5.46 16.31
CA ARG A 401 17.38 6.86 16.23
C ARG A 401 17.82 7.39 17.60
N ASN A 402 17.11 7.01 18.65
CA ASN A 402 17.38 7.45 20.01
C ASN A 402 18.56 6.71 20.69
N LYS A 403 19.17 5.72 20.02
CA LYS A 403 20.31 4.94 20.51
C LYS A 403 21.68 5.46 20.07
N GLY A 404 21.73 6.58 19.36
CA GLY A 404 22.97 7.27 19.07
C GLY A 404 23.70 7.75 20.34
N ALA A 405 24.98 8.12 20.21
CA ALA A 405 25.70 8.81 21.27
C ALA A 405 24.97 10.11 21.64
N GLU A 406 25.05 10.55 22.90
CA GLU A 406 24.22 11.61 23.52
C GLU A 406 24.03 12.90 22.69
N GLN A 407 24.89 13.17 21.70
CA GLN A 407 24.81 14.36 20.84
C GLN A 407 24.53 14.07 19.35
N PHE A 408 24.50 12.81 18.94
CA PHE A 408 24.43 12.43 17.52
C PHE A 408 23.33 11.40 17.23
N THR A 409 22.60 11.64 16.16
CA THR A 409 21.69 10.65 15.59
C THR A 409 22.45 9.80 14.57
N PRO A 410 22.36 8.46 14.60
CA PRO A 410 23.05 7.60 13.65
C PRO A 410 22.48 7.78 12.23
N HIS A 411 23.34 7.64 11.23
CA HIS A 411 22.92 7.49 9.84
C HIS A 411 22.07 6.24 9.65
N GLN A 412 21.08 6.27 8.76
CA GLN A 412 20.22 5.14 8.46
C GLN A 412 20.29 4.76 6.99
N LEU A 413 20.67 3.53 6.72
CA LEU A 413 20.66 2.91 5.41
C LEU A 413 19.60 1.81 5.39
N VAL A 414 18.59 2.01 4.61
CA VAL A 414 17.47 1.09 4.49
C VAL A 414 17.59 0.33 3.18
N MET A 415 17.36 -0.97 3.19
CA MET A 415 17.39 -1.81 2.00
C MET A 415 16.05 -2.52 1.79
N THR A 416 15.67 -2.70 0.54
CA THR A 416 14.52 -3.53 0.18
C THR A 416 14.80 -4.33 -1.09
N ALA A 417 14.37 -5.60 -1.10
CA ALA A 417 14.43 -6.47 -2.26
C ALA A 417 13.17 -6.35 -3.15
N THR A 418 12.11 -5.74 -2.62
CA THR A 418 10.96 -5.36 -3.45
C THR A 418 11.21 -3.99 -4.04
N PRO A 419 11.34 -3.88 -5.37
CA PRO A 419 11.32 -2.58 -6.00
C PRO A 419 10.02 -1.86 -5.64
N ILE A 420 10.13 -0.61 -5.20
CA ILE A 420 8.98 0.24 -4.90
C ILE A 420 8.81 1.17 -6.09
N PRO A 421 7.64 1.25 -6.72
CA PRO A 421 7.39 2.19 -7.80
C PRO A 421 7.79 3.61 -7.38
N ARG A 422 8.37 4.37 -8.33
CA ARG A 422 8.91 5.70 -8.05
C ARG A 422 7.85 6.64 -7.44
N THR A 423 6.64 6.58 -7.95
CA THR A 423 5.50 7.36 -7.47
C THR A 423 5.16 7.03 -6.02
N LEU A 424 5.15 5.74 -5.67
CA LEU A 424 4.89 5.29 -4.32
C LEU A 424 6.05 5.65 -3.37
N SER A 425 7.30 5.63 -3.85
CA SER A 425 8.45 6.04 -3.05
C SER A 425 8.42 7.54 -2.72
N MET A 426 7.94 8.39 -3.64
CA MET A 426 7.79 9.83 -3.41
C MET A 426 6.68 10.17 -2.41
N SER A 427 5.66 9.34 -2.28
CA SER A 427 4.54 9.56 -1.35
C SER A 427 4.75 8.92 0.01
N ALA A 428 5.19 7.65 0.05
CA ALA A 428 5.32 6.87 1.29
C ALA A 428 6.69 7.02 1.97
N TYR A 429 7.72 7.29 1.18
CA TYR A 429 9.12 7.38 1.61
C TYR A 429 9.79 8.70 1.18
N GLY A 430 9.01 9.76 0.98
CA GLY A 430 9.51 11.06 0.51
C GLY A 430 10.45 11.77 1.49
N ASP A 431 10.55 11.26 2.72
CA ASP A 431 11.56 11.65 3.71
C ASP A 431 12.92 10.96 3.51
N LEU A 432 13.01 9.91 2.68
CA LEU A 432 14.24 9.19 2.38
C LEU A 432 14.82 9.60 1.02
N ASP A 433 16.14 9.72 0.94
CA ASP A 433 16.85 9.74 -0.34
C ASP A 433 16.87 8.34 -0.94
N THR A 434 16.56 8.19 -2.23
CA THR A 434 16.45 6.89 -2.87
C THR A 434 17.62 6.65 -3.82
N SER A 435 18.23 5.47 -3.72
CA SER A 435 19.24 4.95 -4.64
C SER A 435 18.78 3.63 -5.25
N ILE A 436 18.97 3.45 -6.55
CA ILE A 436 18.52 2.26 -7.29
C ILE A 436 19.73 1.50 -7.81
N ILE A 437 19.82 0.20 -7.51
CA ILE A 437 20.75 -0.73 -8.13
C ILE A 437 20.00 -1.39 -9.29
N ASP A 438 20.21 -0.85 -10.49
CA ASP A 438 19.56 -1.21 -11.74
C ASP A 438 20.37 -2.19 -12.60
N GLU A 439 21.43 -2.77 -12.04
CA GLU A 439 22.26 -3.78 -12.67
C GLU A 439 22.32 -5.05 -11.81
N LEU A 440 22.25 -6.21 -12.47
CA LEU A 440 22.52 -7.49 -11.84
C LEU A 440 24.02 -7.82 -11.89
N PRO A 441 24.57 -8.53 -10.89
CA PRO A 441 25.95 -8.99 -10.91
C PRO A 441 26.27 -9.86 -12.14
N PRO A 442 27.50 -9.81 -12.68
CA PRO A 442 27.92 -10.64 -13.78
C PRO A 442 27.73 -12.13 -13.48
N GLY A 443 27.38 -12.91 -14.51
CA GLY A 443 27.18 -14.36 -14.41
C GLY A 443 25.78 -14.80 -13.99
N ARG A 444 24.85 -13.87 -13.77
CA ARG A 444 23.45 -14.21 -13.52
C ARG A 444 22.69 -14.35 -14.83
N THR A 445 22.04 -15.52 -15.02
CA THR A 445 21.21 -15.78 -16.21
C THR A 445 19.76 -15.39 -15.95
N PRO A 446 19.05 -14.83 -16.96
CA PRO A 446 17.62 -14.56 -16.84
C PRO A 446 16.84 -15.83 -16.52
N ILE A 447 15.87 -15.74 -15.61
CA ILE A 447 15.02 -16.87 -15.23
C ILE A 447 13.90 -17.00 -16.25
N GLN A 448 13.78 -18.18 -16.86
CA GLN A 448 12.68 -18.48 -17.77
C GLN A 448 11.42 -18.80 -16.98
N THR A 449 10.39 -17.96 -17.11
CA THR A 449 9.11 -18.17 -16.44
C THR A 449 8.10 -18.78 -17.40
N VAL A 450 7.47 -19.88 -17.00
CA VAL A 450 6.42 -20.58 -17.76
C VAL A 450 5.15 -20.73 -16.89
N THR A 451 4.00 -20.59 -17.55
CA THR A 451 2.69 -20.76 -16.91
C THR A 451 2.04 -22.03 -17.42
N ILE A 452 1.62 -22.91 -16.53
CA ILE A 452 1.08 -24.24 -16.86
C ILE A 452 -0.23 -24.43 -16.10
N PRO A 453 -1.33 -24.89 -16.75
CA PRO A 453 -2.57 -25.25 -16.05
C PRO A 453 -2.32 -26.36 -15.03
N LEU A 454 -3.02 -26.29 -13.90
CA LEU A 454 -2.90 -27.26 -12.81
C LEU A 454 -3.24 -28.70 -13.25
N ASP A 455 -4.08 -28.84 -14.27
CA ASP A 455 -4.42 -30.16 -14.86
C ASP A 455 -3.18 -30.90 -15.42
N ARG A 456 -2.12 -30.17 -15.73
CA ARG A 456 -0.83 -30.73 -16.18
C ARG A 456 0.20 -30.84 -15.06
N ARG A 457 -0.21 -30.78 -13.79
CA ARG A 457 0.66 -30.90 -12.62
C ARG A 457 1.50 -32.18 -12.66
N GLU A 458 0.92 -33.26 -13.12
CA GLU A 458 1.58 -34.57 -13.22
C GLU A 458 2.80 -34.55 -14.14
N GLU A 459 2.69 -33.92 -15.30
CA GLU A 459 3.82 -33.77 -16.24
C GLU A 459 4.96 -32.96 -15.61
N VAL A 460 4.61 -31.91 -14.85
CA VAL A 460 5.58 -31.08 -14.15
C VAL A 460 6.29 -31.88 -13.05
N LEU A 461 5.56 -32.67 -12.27
CA LEU A 461 6.13 -33.55 -11.25
C LEU A 461 7.18 -34.50 -11.82
N GLN A 462 6.85 -35.22 -12.90
CA GLN A 462 7.77 -36.15 -13.56
C GLN A 462 9.03 -35.45 -14.06
N ARG A 463 8.89 -34.27 -14.65
CA ARG A 463 10.00 -33.48 -15.16
C ARG A 463 10.90 -32.95 -14.06
N ILE A 464 10.33 -32.53 -12.92
CA ILE A 464 11.10 -32.10 -11.75
C ILE A 464 11.88 -33.27 -11.15
N ALA A 465 11.23 -34.44 -10.98
CA ALA A 465 11.90 -35.64 -10.48
C ALA A 465 13.08 -36.05 -11.38
N SER A 466 12.94 -35.99 -12.71
CA SER A 466 14.03 -36.24 -13.64
C SER A 466 15.19 -35.26 -13.43
N ASN A 467 14.90 -33.94 -13.35
CA ASN A 467 15.95 -32.93 -13.12
C ASN A 467 16.66 -33.12 -11.77
N CYS A 468 15.94 -33.54 -10.72
CA CYS A 468 16.51 -33.85 -9.42
C CYS A 468 17.43 -35.06 -9.47
N ARG A 469 17.10 -36.11 -10.23
CA ARG A 469 17.99 -37.28 -10.49
C ARG A 469 19.26 -36.84 -11.23
N ASP A 470 19.17 -35.84 -12.09
CA ASP A 470 20.32 -35.27 -12.82
C ASP A 470 21.18 -34.34 -11.94
N GLY A 471 20.92 -34.29 -10.61
CA GLY A 471 21.71 -33.53 -9.63
C GLY A 471 21.33 -32.08 -9.46
N LYS A 472 20.22 -31.61 -10.06
CA LYS A 472 19.68 -30.26 -9.84
C LYS A 472 18.82 -30.22 -8.57
N GLN A 473 18.74 -29.04 -7.98
CA GLN A 473 17.83 -28.80 -6.86
C GLN A 473 16.62 -27.99 -7.29
N ALA A 474 15.46 -28.31 -6.69
CA ALA A 474 14.21 -27.64 -6.99
C ALA A 474 13.48 -27.23 -5.71
N TYR A 475 12.78 -26.07 -5.78
CA TYR A 475 11.76 -25.68 -4.83
C TYR A 475 10.37 -26.03 -5.38
N TRP A 476 9.48 -26.48 -4.50
CA TRP A 476 8.07 -26.67 -4.77
C TRP A 476 7.25 -25.94 -3.71
N VAL A 477 6.60 -24.84 -4.11
CA VAL A 477 5.85 -23.97 -3.21
C VAL A 477 4.38 -24.31 -3.29
N CYS A 478 3.81 -24.73 -2.16
CA CYS A 478 2.38 -25.00 -2.00
C CYS A 478 1.68 -23.77 -1.43
N THR A 479 0.57 -23.36 -2.09
CA THR A 479 -0.29 -22.28 -1.65
C THR A 479 -1.74 -22.73 -1.69
N LEU A 480 -2.58 -22.36 -0.71
CA LEU A 480 -3.99 -22.72 -0.66
C LEU A 480 -4.96 -21.56 -0.84
N VAL A 481 -6.26 -21.93 -0.91
CA VAL A 481 -7.40 -21.08 -1.25
C VAL A 481 -7.73 -20.05 -0.16
N GLU A 482 -7.50 -20.38 1.11
CA GLU A 482 -7.76 -19.52 2.26
C GLU A 482 -6.43 -19.08 2.88
N GLN A 483 -6.31 -17.82 3.24
CA GLN A 483 -5.13 -17.25 3.92
C GLN A 483 -5.04 -17.77 5.36
N SER A 484 -4.77 -19.04 5.53
CA SER A 484 -4.56 -19.70 6.81
C SER A 484 -3.24 -20.46 6.80
N GLU A 485 -2.27 -20.02 7.61
CA GLU A 485 -0.99 -20.73 7.80
C GLU A 485 -1.18 -22.21 8.16
N THR A 486 -2.34 -22.55 8.73
CA THR A 486 -2.69 -23.93 9.10
C THR A 486 -2.99 -24.77 7.88
N LEU A 487 -3.74 -24.24 6.93
CA LEU A 487 -4.13 -24.95 5.72
C LEU A 487 -2.97 -25.04 4.73
N ASP A 488 -2.16 -23.99 4.63
CA ASP A 488 -0.94 -24.01 3.80
C ASP A 488 0.05 -25.07 4.30
N ALA A 489 0.23 -25.21 5.63
CA ALA A 489 1.07 -26.22 6.22
C ALA A 489 0.57 -27.63 5.90
N GLN A 490 -0.75 -27.88 6.01
CA GLN A 490 -1.36 -29.18 5.69
C GLN A 490 -1.20 -29.54 4.20
N ALA A 491 -1.34 -28.56 3.29
CA ALA A 491 -1.13 -28.82 1.86
C ALA A 491 0.32 -29.15 1.55
N ALA A 492 1.27 -28.46 2.16
CA ALA A 492 2.69 -28.76 2.00
C ALA A 492 3.04 -30.14 2.57
N GLU A 493 2.48 -30.52 3.73
CA GLU A 493 2.62 -31.84 4.31
C GLU A 493 2.06 -32.95 3.41
N ALA A 494 0.84 -32.75 2.85
CA ALA A 494 0.20 -33.70 1.93
C ALA A 494 1.04 -33.89 0.66
N THR A 495 1.49 -32.79 0.05
CA THR A 495 2.37 -32.81 -1.12
C THR A 495 3.72 -33.49 -0.80
N TYR A 496 4.27 -33.27 0.38
CA TYR A 496 5.49 -33.92 0.82
C TYR A 496 5.32 -35.44 0.91
N GLN A 497 4.24 -35.93 1.51
CA GLN A 497 3.97 -37.37 1.60
C GLN A 497 3.75 -37.98 0.22
N GLU A 498 2.93 -37.34 -0.62
CA GLU A 498 2.72 -37.75 -2.01
C GLU A 498 4.04 -37.94 -2.76
N MET A 499 4.90 -36.92 -2.71
CA MET A 499 6.17 -36.96 -3.45
C MET A 499 7.16 -37.97 -2.88
N LYS A 500 7.19 -38.15 -1.58
CA LYS A 500 8.04 -39.13 -0.92
C LYS A 500 7.66 -40.58 -1.26
N GLU A 501 6.37 -40.86 -1.36
CA GLU A 501 5.85 -42.17 -1.77
C GLU A 501 6.15 -42.46 -3.24
N ARG A 502 6.02 -41.44 -4.10
CA ARG A 502 6.21 -41.57 -5.56
C ARG A 502 7.67 -41.61 -6.01
N PHE A 503 8.54 -40.91 -5.30
CA PHE A 503 9.95 -40.77 -5.64
C PHE A 503 10.84 -41.11 -4.44
N PRO A 504 10.82 -42.38 -3.99
CA PRO A 504 11.56 -42.79 -2.79
C PRO A 504 13.07 -42.67 -2.93
N GLU A 505 13.59 -42.52 -4.13
CA GLU A 505 14.99 -42.30 -4.44
C GLU A 505 15.48 -40.88 -4.22
N LEU A 506 14.54 -39.89 -4.10
CA LEU A 506 14.89 -38.49 -3.88
C LEU A 506 14.87 -38.15 -2.39
N ASN A 507 15.88 -37.40 -1.97
CA ASN A 507 15.87 -36.79 -0.64
C ASN A 507 15.04 -35.50 -0.69
N ILE A 508 13.87 -35.54 -0.07
CA ILE A 508 12.91 -34.45 -0.08
C ILE A 508 12.83 -33.82 1.32
N GLY A 509 12.93 -32.50 1.38
CA GLY A 509 12.75 -31.73 2.60
C GLY A 509 11.39 -31.03 2.63
N LEU A 510 10.90 -30.69 3.82
CA LEU A 510 9.67 -29.94 4.07
C LEU A 510 9.94 -28.74 4.97
N VAL A 511 9.43 -27.54 4.57
CA VAL A 511 9.49 -26.31 5.37
C VAL A 511 8.18 -25.55 5.31
N HIS A 512 7.56 -25.30 6.46
CA HIS A 512 6.33 -24.50 6.56
C HIS A 512 6.28 -23.64 7.83
N GLY A 513 5.35 -22.70 7.91
CA GLY A 513 5.24 -21.70 8.98
C GLY A 513 5.23 -22.27 10.39
N LYS A 514 4.53 -23.36 10.61
CA LYS A 514 4.33 -23.98 11.94
C LYS A 514 5.53 -24.78 12.49
N MET A 515 6.53 -25.11 11.67
CA MET A 515 7.73 -25.81 12.16
C MET A 515 8.52 -24.93 13.12
N LYS A 516 9.19 -25.55 14.08
CA LYS A 516 10.12 -24.85 14.95
C LYS A 516 11.28 -24.26 14.14
N ALA A 517 11.80 -23.14 14.59
CA ALA A 517 12.84 -22.43 13.85
C ALA A 517 14.10 -23.27 13.64
N ASP A 518 14.48 -24.06 14.66
CA ASP A 518 15.66 -24.93 14.59
C ASP A 518 15.49 -26.07 13.56
N GLU A 519 14.27 -26.62 13.45
CA GLU A 519 13.92 -27.61 12.42
C GLU A 519 13.97 -27.02 11.02
N LYS A 520 13.39 -25.81 10.84
CA LYS A 520 13.48 -25.06 9.57
C LYS A 520 14.93 -24.84 9.16
N GLN A 521 15.75 -24.41 10.11
CA GLN A 521 17.16 -24.13 9.88
C GLN A 521 17.92 -25.40 9.48
N ALA A 522 17.68 -26.51 10.14
CA ALA A 522 18.31 -27.79 9.82
C ALA A 522 17.95 -28.24 8.39
N VAL A 523 16.67 -28.18 8.01
CA VAL A 523 16.24 -28.55 6.65
C VAL A 523 16.82 -27.61 5.59
N MET A 524 16.82 -26.31 5.84
CA MET A 524 17.40 -25.33 4.92
C MET A 524 18.92 -25.51 4.76
N GLN A 525 19.63 -25.86 5.83
CA GLN A 525 21.06 -26.14 5.78
C GLN A 525 21.35 -27.42 5.00
N ALA A 526 20.59 -28.49 5.20
CA ALA A 526 20.69 -29.73 4.43
C ALA A 526 20.42 -29.50 2.93
N PHE A 527 19.42 -28.64 2.60
CA PHE A 527 19.16 -28.26 1.22
C PHE A 527 20.30 -27.43 0.63
N LYS A 528 20.86 -26.49 1.37
CA LYS A 528 22.03 -25.72 0.95
C LYS A 528 23.28 -26.58 0.72
N ASN A 529 23.46 -27.60 1.53
CA ASN A 529 24.57 -28.56 1.43
C ASN A 529 24.38 -29.59 0.30
N ASN A 530 23.30 -29.52 -0.47
CA ASN A 530 22.92 -30.46 -1.53
C ASN A 530 22.63 -31.91 -1.00
N GLU A 531 22.27 -32.02 0.26
CA GLU A 531 21.81 -33.28 0.87
C GLU A 531 20.34 -33.60 0.48
N LEU A 532 19.57 -32.54 0.14
CA LEU A 532 18.20 -32.63 -0.33
C LEU A 532 18.13 -32.14 -1.77
N GLN A 533 17.44 -32.87 -2.66
CA GLN A 533 17.25 -32.49 -4.08
C GLN A 533 15.96 -31.69 -4.30
N LEU A 534 14.94 -31.93 -3.49
CA LEU A 534 13.64 -31.24 -3.59
C LEU A 534 13.27 -30.66 -2.23
N LEU A 535 12.89 -29.39 -2.23
CA LEU A 535 12.36 -28.73 -1.03
C LEU A 535 10.90 -28.33 -1.25
N ILE A 536 10.01 -28.96 -0.51
CA ILE A 536 8.59 -28.58 -0.47
C ILE A 536 8.41 -27.55 0.62
N ALA A 537 7.76 -26.44 0.28
CA ALA A 537 7.61 -25.33 1.20
C ALA A 537 6.28 -24.58 1.01
N THR A 538 5.92 -23.81 2.01
CA THR A 538 4.94 -22.73 1.87
C THR A 538 5.67 -21.44 1.48
N THR A 539 4.96 -20.29 1.43
CA THR A 539 5.52 -18.97 1.14
C THR A 539 6.61 -18.49 2.13
N VAL A 540 6.84 -19.23 3.22
CA VAL A 540 7.90 -18.94 4.23
C VAL A 540 9.30 -18.83 3.62
N ILE A 541 9.55 -19.47 2.48
CA ILE A 541 10.84 -19.38 1.76
C ILE A 541 11.02 -18.05 1.00
N GLU A 542 10.01 -17.18 0.97
CA GLU A 542 10.12 -15.81 0.46
C GLU A 542 11.25 -15.04 1.16
N VAL A 543 11.46 -15.32 2.46
CA VAL A 543 12.59 -14.80 3.25
C VAL A 543 13.58 -15.92 3.46
N GLY A 544 14.76 -15.91 2.79
CA GLY A 544 15.56 -17.04 3.04
C GLY A 544 16.95 -17.17 2.42
N VAL A 545 17.43 -18.36 2.58
CA VAL A 545 18.80 -18.83 2.34
C VAL A 545 19.12 -18.82 0.85
N ASP A 546 20.34 -18.40 0.55
CA ASP A 546 20.91 -18.47 -0.79
C ASP A 546 21.37 -19.91 -1.11
N VAL A 547 20.79 -20.52 -2.14
CA VAL A 547 21.11 -21.89 -2.59
C VAL A 547 21.52 -21.84 -4.08
N PRO A 548 22.81 -21.71 -4.38
CA PRO A 548 23.30 -21.51 -5.76
C PRO A 548 22.96 -22.67 -6.71
N ASN A 549 22.85 -23.90 -6.21
CA ASN A 549 22.54 -25.09 -7.02
C ASN A 549 21.05 -25.23 -7.35
N SER A 550 20.17 -24.46 -6.70
CA SER A 550 18.74 -24.49 -6.99
C SER A 550 18.43 -23.73 -8.27
N SER A 551 17.99 -24.46 -9.29
CA SER A 551 17.73 -23.93 -10.62
C SER A 551 16.25 -23.96 -11.02
N ILE A 552 15.39 -24.57 -10.21
CA ILE A 552 13.98 -24.74 -10.55
C ILE A 552 13.09 -24.29 -9.37
N MET A 553 12.12 -23.46 -9.68
CA MET A 553 11.07 -23.02 -8.76
C MET A 553 9.71 -23.42 -9.33
N VAL A 554 8.93 -24.20 -8.61
CA VAL A 554 7.53 -24.49 -8.95
C VAL A 554 6.64 -23.81 -7.91
N ILE A 555 5.60 -23.10 -8.35
CA ILE A 555 4.64 -22.43 -7.48
C ILE A 555 3.23 -22.91 -7.86
N GLU A 556 2.56 -23.62 -6.96
CA GLU A 556 1.17 -24.05 -7.14
C GLU A 556 0.19 -22.91 -6.84
N ASN A 557 -0.94 -22.89 -7.56
CA ASN A 557 -1.98 -21.85 -7.46
C ASN A 557 -1.41 -20.43 -7.51
N ALA A 558 -0.49 -20.20 -8.45
CA ALA A 558 0.25 -18.93 -8.55
C ALA A 558 -0.65 -17.71 -8.75
N GLU A 559 -1.85 -17.89 -9.33
CA GLU A 559 -2.85 -16.83 -9.51
C GLU A 559 -3.34 -16.20 -8.19
N ARG A 560 -3.04 -16.82 -7.06
CA ARG A 560 -3.47 -16.37 -5.72
C ARG A 560 -2.46 -15.49 -5.01
N LEU A 561 -1.19 -15.62 -5.40
CA LEU A 561 -0.13 -14.82 -4.83
C LEU A 561 -0.05 -13.43 -5.48
N GLY A 562 0.42 -12.47 -4.72
CA GLY A 562 0.75 -11.16 -5.24
C GLY A 562 1.96 -11.18 -6.18
N LEU A 563 2.01 -10.22 -7.10
CA LEU A 563 3.13 -10.09 -8.04
C LEU A 563 4.47 -9.95 -7.33
N SER A 564 4.54 -9.14 -6.28
CA SER A 564 5.74 -8.95 -5.47
C SER A 564 6.20 -10.26 -4.82
N GLN A 565 5.27 -11.08 -4.30
CA GLN A 565 5.59 -12.38 -3.69
C GLN A 565 6.09 -13.38 -4.74
N LEU A 566 5.40 -13.47 -5.89
CA LEU A 566 5.83 -14.34 -7.00
C LEU A 566 7.20 -13.95 -7.50
N HIS A 567 7.48 -12.64 -7.61
CA HIS A 567 8.79 -12.13 -8.02
C HIS A 567 9.89 -12.47 -7.00
N GLN A 568 9.63 -12.31 -5.71
CA GLN A 568 10.57 -12.68 -4.65
C GLN A 568 10.87 -14.19 -4.63
N LEU A 569 9.83 -15.03 -4.78
CA LEU A 569 10.00 -16.49 -4.88
C LEU A 569 10.80 -16.85 -6.12
N ARG A 570 10.48 -16.26 -7.28
CA ARG A 570 11.26 -16.46 -8.51
C ARG A 570 12.74 -16.10 -8.32
N GLY A 571 13.03 -15.02 -7.61
CA GLY A 571 14.40 -14.58 -7.32
C GLY A 571 15.21 -15.51 -6.43
N ARG A 572 14.61 -16.59 -5.87
CA ARG A 572 15.31 -17.61 -5.08
C ARG A 572 16.09 -18.59 -5.94
N VAL A 573 15.83 -18.67 -7.24
CA VAL A 573 16.60 -19.43 -8.22
C VAL A 573 17.40 -18.49 -9.12
N GLY A 574 18.24 -19.01 -10.01
CA GLY A 574 19.04 -18.19 -10.91
C GLY A 574 20.28 -17.56 -10.28
N ARG A 575 20.78 -18.13 -9.19
CA ARG A 575 21.98 -17.65 -8.48
C ARG A 575 23.26 -18.39 -8.85
N GLY A 576 23.14 -19.44 -9.66
CA GLY A 576 24.24 -20.20 -10.23
C GLY A 576 24.42 -19.92 -11.72
N ALA A 577 25.42 -20.56 -12.33
CA ALA A 577 25.70 -20.46 -13.76
C ALA A 577 24.75 -21.27 -14.67
N GLN A 578 23.87 -22.08 -14.08
CA GLN A 578 22.93 -22.92 -14.82
C GLN A 578 21.66 -22.17 -15.21
N ALA A 579 21.06 -22.54 -16.36
CA ALA A 579 19.77 -22.04 -16.76
C ALA A 579 18.70 -22.36 -15.70
N SER A 580 17.92 -21.35 -15.32
CA SER A 580 16.95 -21.47 -14.24
C SER A 580 15.53 -21.23 -14.73
N PHE A 581 14.59 -21.95 -14.13
CA PHE A 581 13.19 -21.99 -14.53
C PHE A 581 12.27 -21.68 -13.35
N CYS A 582 11.22 -20.90 -13.62
CA CYS A 582 10.11 -20.67 -12.71
C CYS A 582 8.82 -21.18 -13.35
N VAL A 583 8.20 -22.19 -12.76
CA VAL A 583 6.97 -22.81 -13.25
C VAL A 583 5.82 -22.34 -12.38
N LEU A 584 4.88 -21.61 -12.97
CA LEU A 584 3.68 -21.10 -12.31
C LEU A 584 2.49 -22.00 -12.68
N LEU A 585 2.06 -22.84 -11.73
CA LEU A 585 0.88 -23.68 -11.89
C LEU A 585 -0.36 -22.89 -11.48
N TYR A 586 -1.38 -22.85 -12.33
CA TYR A 586 -2.59 -22.07 -12.09
C TYR A 586 -3.86 -22.88 -12.33
N LYS A 587 -4.93 -22.53 -11.60
CA LYS A 587 -6.25 -23.16 -11.76
C LYS A 587 -7.06 -22.42 -12.81
N THR A 588 -7.70 -23.19 -13.73
CA THR A 588 -8.63 -22.65 -14.73
C THR A 588 -10.07 -22.61 -14.21
N PRO A 589 -10.92 -21.64 -14.62
CA PRO A 589 -10.58 -20.46 -15.43
C PRO A 589 -9.87 -19.36 -14.62
N LEU A 590 -8.95 -18.63 -15.25
CA LEU A 590 -8.32 -17.45 -14.65
C LEU A 590 -9.25 -16.24 -14.72
N SER A 591 -9.25 -15.43 -13.67
CA SER A 591 -9.80 -14.07 -13.74
C SER A 591 -8.92 -13.19 -14.65
N GLN A 592 -9.45 -12.08 -15.15
CA GLN A 592 -8.70 -11.12 -15.95
C GLN A 592 -7.43 -10.65 -15.23
N ASN A 593 -7.55 -10.24 -13.95
CA ASN A 593 -6.40 -9.82 -13.14
C ASN A 593 -5.40 -10.96 -12.91
N GLY A 594 -5.86 -12.21 -12.79
CA GLY A 594 -5.00 -13.39 -12.69
C GLY A 594 -4.18 -13.62 -13.95
N GLN A 595 -4.82 -13.48 -15.11
CA GLN A 595 -4.17 -13.60 -16.41
C GLN A 595 -3.12 -12.51 -16.62
N GLU A 596 -3.43 -11.26 -16.31
CA GLU A 596 -2.50 -10.14 -16.42
C GLU A 596 -1.28 -10.31 -15.49
N ARG A 597 -1.49 -10.74 -14.23
CA ARG A 597 -0.40 -11.04 -13.29
C ARG A 597 0.56 -12.11 -13.78
N LEU A 598 0.03 -13.21 -14.28
CA LEU A 598 0.89 -14.30 -14.77
C LEU A 598 1.60 -13.92 -16.08
N SER A 599 0.97 -13.12 -16.96
CA SER A 599 1.59 -12.62 -18.20
C SER A 599 2.81 -11.73 -17.93
N ILE A 600 2.69 -10.76 -17.04
CA ILE A 600 3.81 -9.84 -16.75
C ILE A 600 5.03 -10.57 -16.16
N LEU A 601 4.81 -11.58 -15.30
CA LEU A 601 5.91 -12.39 -14.77
C LEU A 601 6.59 -13.27 -15.83
N ARG A 602 5.86 -13.70 -16.86
CA ARG A 602 6.41 -14.44 -17.99
C ARG A 602 7.20 -13.52 -18.92
N GLU A 603 6.75 -12.30 -19.12
CA GLU A 603 7.29 -11.34 -20.10
C GLU A 603 8.46 -10.52 -19.57
N SER A 604 8.49 -10.25 -18.24
CA SER A 604 9.52 -9.43 -17.62
C SER A 604 10.28 -10.15 -16.50
N ASN A 605 11.60 -9.95 -16.48
CA ASN A 605 12.45 -10.27 -15.34
C ASN A 605 12.77 -9.03 -14.49
N ASP A 606 12.40 -7.84 -14.95
CA ASP A 606 12.65 -6.58 -14.24
C ASP A 606 11.65 -6.40 -13.09
N GLY A 607 12.17 -6.37 -11.87
CA GLY A 607 11.37 -6.19 -10.66
C GLY A 607 10.66 -4.84 -10.58
N PHE A 608 11.20 -3.78 -11.19
CA PHE A 608 10.56 -2.45 -11.21
C PHE A 608 9.31 -2.45 -12.10
N VAL A 609 9.40 -3.04 -13.29
CA VAL A 609 8.27 -3.20 -14.21
C VAL A 609 7.16 -4.04 -13.55
N ILE A 610 7.55 -5.10 -12.84
CA ILE A 610 6.59 -5.96 -12.11
C ILE A 610 5.93 -5.20 -10.96
N ALA A 611 6.69 -4.38 -10.23
CA ALA A 611 6.16 -3.59 -9.12
C ALA A 611 5.21 -2.47 -9.59
N GLU A 612 5.51 -1.82 -10.73
CA GLU A 612 4.59 -0.85 -11.35
C GLU A 612 3.27 -1.52 -11.73
N LYS A 613 3.33 -2.73 -12.31
CA LYS A 613 2.13 -3.47 -12.67
C LYS A 613 1.37 -3.98 -11.44
N ASP A 614 2.07 -4.36 -10.37
CA ASP A 614 1.43 -4.73 -9.09
C ASP A 614 0.66 -3.54 -8.48
N LEU A 615 1.24 -2.33 -8.58
CA LEU A 615 0.59 -1.08 -8.16
C LEU A 615 -0.67 -0.79 -8.99
N GLU A 616 -0.61 -0.95 -10.31
CA GLU A 616 -1.78 -0.77 -11.20
C GLU A 616 -2.92 -1.76 -10.87
N LEU A 617 -2.59 -3.03 -10.60
CA LEU A 617 -3.57 -4.10 -10.40
C LEU A 617 -4.19 -4.11 -9.00
N ARG A 618 -3.46 -3.70 -7.98
CA ARG A 618 -3.91 -3.74 -6.57
C ARG A 618 -4.28 -2.39 -6.00
N GLY A 619 -3.66 -1.33 -6.52
CA GLY A 619 -3.66 -0.02 -5.89
C GLY A 619 -2.67 0.11 -4.72
N PRO A 620 -2.26 1.36 -4.38
CA PRO A 620 -1.27 1.63 -3.33
C PRO A 620 -1.77 1.29 -1.92
N GLY A 621 -3.06 1.26 -1.67
CA GLY A 621 -3.63 0.95 -0.36
C GLY A 621 -3.31 -0.47 0.13
N GLU A 622 -3.37 -1.46 -0.74
CA GLU A 622 -2.97 -2.85 -0.42
C GLU A 622 -1.46 -3.03 -0.36
N LEU A 623 -0.70 -2.32 -1.20
CA LEU A 623 0.77 -2.43 -1.26
C LEU A 623 1.45 -1.84 -0.02
N LEU A 624 0.92 -0.76 0.52
CA LEU A 624 1.45 -0.10 1.73
C LEU A 624 0.99 -0.79 3.02
N GLY A 625 0.01 -1.69 2.94
CA GLY A 625 -0.61 -2.31 4.10
C GLY A 625 -1.25 -1.26 5.00
N THR A 626 -2.52 -0.94 4.81
CA THR A 626 -3.28 0.11 5.52
C THR A 626 -3.17 0.07 7.06
N LYS A 627 -2.58 -0.98 7.63
CA LYS A 627 -2.29 -1.13 9.06
C LYS A 627 -0.83 -0.85 9.46
N GLN A 628 0.11 -0.71 8.50
CA GLN A 628 1.55 -0.56 8.79
C GLN A 628 2.11 0.85 8.57
N THR A 629 1.48 1.63 7.72
CA THR A 629 1.77 3.06 7.55
C THR A 629 0.65 3.80 8.23
N GLY A 630 0.79 4.28 9.44
CA GLY A 630 -0.25 5.10 10.08
C GLY A 630 -0.93 5.96 9.01
N ASP A 631 -2.19 5.66 8.77
CA ASP A 631 -3.06 6.05 7.68
C ASP A 631 -2.61 7.35 6.97
N MET A 632 -2.00 7.26 5.79
CA MET A 632 -1.94 8.42 4.89
C MET A 632 -3.35 8.61 4.29
N GLY A 633 -4.30 8.96 5.16
CA GLY A 633 -5.68 9.15 4.79
C GLY A 633 -5.83 10.38 3.93
N PHE A 634 -5.58 10.23 2.63
CA PHE A 634 -6.01 11.25 1.68
C PHE A 634 -7.54 11.39 1.74
N ARG A 635 -8.02 12.61 1.81
CA ARG A 635 -9.46 12.91 1.79
C ARG A 635 -10.04 12.81 0.37
N VAL A 636 -9.27 13.21 -0.63
CA VAL A 636 -9.72 13.39 -2.02
C VAL A 636 -8.81 12.64 -3.00
N ALA A 637 -7.50 12.76 -2.85
CA ALA A 637 -6.53 12.14 -3.72
C ALA A 637 -6.55 10.61 -3.59
N ARG A 638 -6.31 9.92 -4.71
CA ARG A 638 -6.12 8.46 -4.78
C ARG A 638 -4.86 8.20 -5.57
N LEU A 639 -3.84 7.67 -4.92
CA LEU A 639 -2.53 7.46 -5.56
C LEU A 639 -2.59 6.53 -6.77
N GLU A 640 -3.57 5.61 -6.81
CA GLU A 640 -3.78 4.74 -7.98
C GLU A 640 -4.13 5.52 -9.25
N ARG A 641 -4.76 6.67 -9.08
CA ARG A 641 -5.29 7.48 -10.18
C ARG A 641 -4.47 8.75 -10.43
N ASP A 642 -3.97 9.35 -9.34
CA ASP A 642 -3.48 10.72 -9.32
C ASP A 642 -1.94 10.80 -9.20
N ASP A 643 -1.26 9.68 -9.39
CA ASP A 643 0.20 9.53 -9.26
C ASP A 643 0.99 10.43 -10.22
N ASN A 644 0.43 10.70 -11.40
CA ASN A 644 0.99 11.60 -12.40
C ASN A 644 1.15 13.05 -11.89
N LEU A 645 0.38 13.45 -10.88
CA LEU A 645 0.44 14.79 -10.27
C LEU A 645 1.55 14.92 -9.20
N LEU A 646 2.07 13.81 -8.68
CA LEU A 646 3.01 13.82 -7.55
C LEU A 646 4.29 14.61 -7.84
N SER A 647 4.88 14.44 -9.01
CA SER A 647 6.11 15.16 -9.37
C SER A 647 5.91 16.67 -9.43
N GLN A 648 4.78 17.10 -9.98
CA GLN A 648 4.40 18.50 -10.03
C GLN A 648 4.06 19.04 -8.64
N ALA A 649 3.32 18.28 -7.83
CA ALA A 649 2.99 18.62 -6.45
C ALA A 649 4.26 18.78 -5.59
N HIS A 650 5.25 17.90 -5.76
CA HIS A 650 6.53 18.01 -5.08
C HIS A 650 7.27 19.30 -5.45
N TYR A 651 7.35 19.62 -6.75
CA TYR A 651 7.95 20.87 -7.21
C TYR A 651 7.25 22.10 -6.64
N VAL A 652 5.91 22.12 -6.70
CA VAL A 652 5.12 23.25 -6.18
C VAL A 652 5.25 23.37 -4.66
N ALA A 653 5.30 22.25 -3.94
CA ALA A 653 5.53 22.24 -2.49
C ALA A 653 6.87 22.91 -2.12
N GLN A 654 7.94 22.66 -2.87
CA GLN A 654 9.22 23.32 -2.67
C GLN A 654 9.14 24.84 -2.90
N GLN A 655 8.43 25.29 -3.95
CA GLN A 655 8.24 26.71 -4.23
C GLN A 655 7.38 27.38 -3.13
N VAL A 656 6.28 26.73 -2.72
CA VAL A 656 5.38 27.25 -1.68
C VAL A 656 6.11 27.38 -0.34
N LEU A 657 6.91 26.39 0.06
CA LEU A 657 7.72 26.46 1.27
C LEU A 657 8.73 27.62 1.23
N LYS A 658 9.33 27.86 0.07
CA LYS A 658 10.35 28.90 -0.11
C LYS A 658 9.74 30.29 -0.16
N ASP A 659 8.71 30.49 -0.96
CA ASP A 659 8.20 31.81 -1.34
C ASP A 659 6.93 32.22 -0.57
N TYR A 660 6.21 31.26 0.03
CA TYR A 660 4.91 31.46 0.69
C TYR A 660 4.77 30.64 1.99
N PRO A 661 5.65 30.80 2.99
CA PRO A 661 5.68 29.94 4.17
C PRO A 661 4.38 29.96 5.00
N GLU A 662 3.69 31.10 5.10
CA GLU A 662 2.40 31.19 5.80
C GLU A 662 1.30 30.37 5.12
N GLN A 663 1.31 30.33 3.79
CA GLN A 663 0.37 29.50 3.01
C GLN A 663 0.70 28.03 3.16
N ALA A 664 1.98 27.66 3.25
CA ALA A 664 2.40 26.29 3.53
C ALA A 664 1.83 25.78 4.85
N ASP A 665 1.93 26.57 5.92
CA ASP A 665 1.37 26.22 7.23
C ASP A 665 -0.17 26.13 7.20
N ALA A 666 -0.81 27.01 6.45
CA ALA A 666 -2.27 26.98 6.29
C ALA A 666 -2.75 25.76 5.48
N LEU A 667 -1.99 25.35 4.45
CA LEU A 667 -2.25 24.11 3.68
C LEU A 667 -2.15 22.86 4.58
N LEU A 668 -1.12 22.78 5.43
CA LEU A 668 -0.98 21.69 6.39
C LEU A 668 -2.16 21.65 7.36
N LYS A 669 -2.58 22.78 7.92
CA LYS A 669 -3.72 22.86 8.83
C LYS A 669 -5.04 22.46 8.17
N ARG A 670 -5.22 22.75 6.89
CA ARG A 670 -6.42 22.37 6.12
C ARG A 670 -6.49 20.88 5.84
N TRP A 671 -5.42 20.30 5.33
CA TRP A 671 -5.43 18.93 4.81
C TRP A 671 -4.92 17.89 5.80
N LEU A 672 -4.03 18.27 6.71
CA LEU A 672 -3.36 17.39 7.67
C LEU A 672 -3.43 17.97 9.09
N PRO A 673 -4.63 18.13 9.68
CA PRO A 673 -4.77 18.75 11.01
C PRO A 673 -4.07 17.97 12.12
N GLU A 674 -3.83 16.68 11.95
CA GLU A 674 -3.08 15.80 12.86
C GLU A 674 -1.55 15.79 12.60
N ALA A 675 -1.07 16.50 11.57
CA ALA A 675 0.35 16.49 11.18
C ALA A 675 1.33 16.88 12.30
N PRO A 676 1.01 17.78 13.27
CA PRO A 676 1.90 18.06 14.39
C PRO A 676 2.23 16.84 15.25
N ARG A 677 1.33 15.83 15.31
CA ARG A 677 1.60 14.56 16.02
C ARG A 677 2.61 13.68 15.28
N TYR A 678 2.70 13.80 13.96
CA TYR A 678 3.62 13.01 13.13
C TYR A 678 4.94 13.75 12.81
N ALA A 679 5.02 15.05 13.02
CA ALA A 679 6.26 15.82 12.82
C ALA A 679 7.34 15.50 13.87
N TYR A 680 6.95 14.93 15.01
CA TYR A 680 7.84 14.56 16.11
C TYR A 680 8.09 13.07 16.22
N VAL A 681 7.50 12.24 15.31
CA VAL A 681 7.63 10.77 15.36
C VAL A 681 8.63 10.25 14.35
#